data_a0bb1e56d04322dc108fdcf9751a47fc
#
_entry.id   a0bb1e56d04322dc108fdcf9751a47fc
#
_cell.length_a   1.000
_cell.length_b   1.000
_cell.length_c   1.000
_cell.angle_alpha   90.00
_cell.angle_beta   90.00
_cell.angle_gamma   90.00
#
_symmetry.space_group_name_H-M   'P 1'
#
loop_
_entity.id
_entity.type
_entity.pdbx_description
1 polymer ?
#
loop_
_entity_poly.entity_id
_entity_poly.type
_entity_poly.pdbx_seq_one_letter_code
_entity_poly.pdbx_strand_id
1 'polypeptide(L)'
;MSRSPLLRKALPALVASVLGGTAFGASAATISRLTPPSELFASGNAAPVIARFLPGQQFDLQATVQPDVGETIKEFVFYVDGQAVRDREGNRTSIVTEAGPAETCVGADGKTTGKSGCTLVAGLPANTAVVSLRAFSKGAPGVHELKVVAWQNNGERITATGNFEIVGIGEGNGQVAKNIIILLGDGMGAAHRTAGRIMAKGYAQGKAKGQLAMDTFPYTGMVMTASLNSIVTDSAPGMQNYVTGNKANNNEEGVFPDDTLDAFDNPRVEYLSEYLHNLQGKSLGVVTTADVFDATPASMAIHTSARGNGTGIVDQFLDDRHLTGLSVLMGGGRKWFLPNPSNSTSPQPANGSQRRKTNDYVLPADIVAGWGASPGKLDPERDLIADFQAAGFAYAPDKSGLDEAFKFGAPKQLLGLFAYSNMNVAYDKIAGRRGDRTVVDAFGFPDQPMLDEMTDAALKVLSKNPKGFVAMIEGASIDKQAHLMDSDRWPLEVIEFDRAVAVAKAFAQKNPDTLVLVTADHECSGAAIIGASMKTAAELEANPKLGKDAVAVYEAAKFPKYRIAEDGYPISTNVDHKMLIGYGANADRYETWLPSLFPTKDTQQPFPPAQSPANPNARNEGVGALITGQVAGDQAVHTGTDIPLSAYGRGASQFTGVFDNTDVMFKIGRAAVAGERQNSQQ
;
A
#
# COMPACT_ATOMS: atom_id res chain seq x y z
N MET A 1 4.04 67.34 -7.37
CA MET A 1 5.17 67.82 -6.56
C MET A 1 5.91 66.60 -6.01
N SER A 2 6.98 66.53 -6.48
CA SER A 2 8.38 66.21 -6.14
C SER A 2 8.70 64.71 -6.04
N ARG A 3 9.39 64.26 -7.08
CA ARG A 3 10.15 63.01 -7.15
C ARG A 3 11.48 63.16 -6.39
N SER A 4 11.95 62.16 -5.72
CA SER A 4 13.38 61.95 -5.48
C SER A 4 13.76 60.49 -5.57
N PRO A 5 14.88 60.17 -6.24
CA PRO A 5 15.31 58.79 -6.49
C PRO A 5 16.32 58.34 -5.43
N LEU A 6 16.21 57.06 -4.99
CA LEU A 6 17.22 56.43 -4.15
C LEU A 6 18.23 55.67 -5.01
N LEU A 7 19.48 56.13 -4.90
CA LEU A 7 20.66 55.57 -5.51
C LEU A 7 20.91 54.10 -5.02
N ARG A 8 21.12 53.25 -5.99
CA ARG A 8 21.80 51.93 -5.75
C ARG A 8 23.29 52.19 -5.67
N LYS A 9 23.90 51.91 -4.52
CA LYS A 9 25.33 51.74 -4.37
C LYS A 9 25.70 50.27 -4.62
N ALA A 10 26.44 50.03 -5.68
CA ALA A 10 27.15 48.80 -5.94
C ALA A 10 28.42 48.74 -5.07
N LEU A 11 28.62 47.68 -4.31
CA LEU A 11 29.90 47.32 -3.70
C LEU A 11 30.67 46.44 -4.68
N PRO A 12 31.96 46.67 -4.89
CA PRO A 12 32.81 45.74 -5.65
C PRO A 12 33.16 44.53 -4.84
N ALA A 13 32.97 43.33 -5.44
CA ALA A 13 33.44 42.10 -4.90
C ALA A 13 34.98 42.02 -4.99
N LEU A 14 35.65 41.96 -3.87
CA LEU A 14 37.07 41.70 -3.77
C LEU A 14 37.26 40.17 -3.91
N VAL A 15 37.78 39.72 -5.04
CA VAL A 15 38.23 38.33 -5.22
C VAL A 15 39.59 38.18 -4.53
N ALA A 16 39.58 37.63 -3.34
CA ALA A 16 40.82 37.14 -2.70
C ALA A 16 40.97 35.67 -3.07
N SER A 17 41.87 35.38 -4.01
CA SER A 17 42.35 34.04 -4.29
C SER A 17 43.22 33.56 -3.11
N VAL A 18 42.59 32.79 -2.21
CA VAL A 18 43.33 32.03 -1.20
C VAL A 18 43.62 30.66 -1.82
N LEU A 19 44.86 30.45 -2.21
CA LEU A 19 45.42 29.12 -2.38
C LEU A 19 45.52 28.48 -0.99
N GLY A 20 44.41 27.91 -0.52
CA GLY A 20 44.38 27.03 0.64
C GLY A 20 44.39 25.60 0.14
N GLY A 21 45.47 24.86 0.46
CA GLY A 21 45.51 23.43 0.27
C GLY A 21 44.29 22.79 0.92
N THR A 22 43.49 22.04 0.15
CA THR A 22 42.48 21.17 0.67
C THR A 22 43.16 20.09 1.49
N ALA A 23 43.32 20.32 2.78
CA ALA A 23 43.39 19.21 3.70
C ALA A 23 42.06 18.46 3.54
N PHE A 24 42.08 17.32 2.87
CA PHE A 24 41.03 16.33 3.02
C PHE A 24 41.04 15.99 4.52
N GLY A 25 40.14 16.59 5.28
CA GLY A 25 39.85 16.13 6.63
C GLY A 25 39.46 14.66 6.52
N ALA A 26 40.23 13.78 7.12
CA ALA A 26 39.84 12.39 7.26
C ALA A 26 38.45 12.39 7.90
N SER A 27 37.46 11.89 7.19
CA SER A 27 36.10 11.73 7.76
C SER A 27 36.25 10.73 8.90
N ALA A 28 35.92 11.15 10.12
CA ALA A 28 35.89 10.24 11.25
C ALA A 28 34.84 9.18 11.02
N ALA A 29 35.12 7.95 11.45
CA ALA A 29 34.19 6.84 11.35
C ALA A 29 32.84 7.14 12.00
N THR A 30 31.74 6.83 11.33
CA THR A 30 30.38 7.13 11.78
C THR A 30 29.40 6.00 11.47
N ILE A 31 28.27 6.01 12.17
CA ILE A 31 27.08 5.23 11.80
C ILE A 31 26.07 6.22 11.24
N SER A 32 25.75 6.08 9.96
CA SER A 32 24.87 7.02 9.24
C SER A 32 23.39 6.61 9.29
N ARG A 33 23.10 5.33 9.54
CA ARG A 33 21.74 4.78 9.69
C ARG A 33 21.71 3.73 10.77
N LEU A 34 20.64 3.72 11.55
CA LEU A 34 20.33 2.68 12.53
C LEU A 34 18.86 2.25 12.36
N THR A 35 18.63 0.96 12.25
CA THR A 35 17.31 0.32 12.10
C THR A 35 17.04 -0.60 13.28
N PRO A 36 15.84 -0.55 13.89
CA PRO A 36 14.65 0.24 13.51
C PRO A 36 14.86 1.76 13.61
N PRO A 37 14.10 2.57 12.82
CA PRO A 37 14.16 4.03 12.88
C PRO A 37 13.92 4.56 14.30
N SER A 38 14.71 5.56 14.71
CA SER A 38 14.68 6.09 16.07
C SER A 38 14.95 7.59 16.09
N GLU A 39 14.12 8.35 16.78
CA GLU A 39 14.34 9.78 17.03
C GLU A 39 15.58 10.00 17.92
N LEU A 40 15.83 9.10 18.88
CA LEU A 40 17.04 9.14 19.70
C LEU A 40 18.32 9.11 18.87
N PHE A 41 18.37 8.29 17.82
CA PHE A 41 19.48 8.23 16.88
C PHE A 41 19.57 9.50 16.03
N ALA A 42 18.44 9.96 15.48
CA ALA A 42 18.41 11.06 14.52
C ALA A 42 18.64 12.43 15.16
N SER A 43 18.16 12.67 16.37
CA SER A 43 18.21 14.00 17.02
C SER A 43 18.69 14.01 18.47
N GLY A 44 18.95 12.85 19.06
CA GLY A 44 19.26 12.71 20.49
C GLY A 44 18.03 12.84 21.40
N ASN A 45 16.83 12.93 20.85
CA ASN A 45 15.57 13.03 21.59
C ASN A 45 14.84 11.68 21.57
N ALA A 46 14.53 11.13 22.75
CA ALA A 46 13.87 9.84 22.88
C ALA A 46 12.34 9.86 22.63
N ALA A 47 11.75 11.02 22.41
CA ALA A 47 10.31 11.17 22.20
C ALA A 47 10.01 12.00 20.94
N PRO A 48 9.10 11.54 20.06
CA PRO A 48 8.33 10.28 20.15
C PRO A 48 9.16 9.05 19.77
N VAL A 49 8.79 7.88 20.30
CA VAL A 49 9.32 6.60 19.82
C VAL A 49 8.75 6.31 18.45
N ILE A 50 9.61 6.07 17.46
CA ILE A 50 9.20 5.88 16.05
C ILE A 50 8.81 4.42 15.81
N ALA A 51 9.74 3.49 16.03
CA ALA A 51 9.51 2.08 15.76
C ALA A 51 8.83 1.38 16.96
N ARG A 52 7.74 0.65 16.68
CA ARG A 52 6.90 0.01 17.70
C ARG A 52 6.50 -1.39 17.26
N PHE A 53 6.49 -2.35 18.16
CA PHE A 53 6.21 -3.75 17.84
C PHE A 53 5.26 -4.39 18.85
N LEU A 54 4.53 -5.42 18.43
CA LEU A 54 3.80 -6.31 19.35
C LEU A 54 4.79 -7.19 20.14
N PRO A 55 4.41 -7.69 21.34
CA PRO A 55 5.24 -8.65 22.06
C PRO A 55 5.53 -9.88 21.24
N GLY A 56 6.81 -10.13 20.98
CA GLY A 56 7.26 -11.27 20.16
C GLY A 56 7.22 -11.10 18.66
N GLN A 57 6.72 -9.98 18.14
CA GLN A 57 6.81 -9.65 16.72
C GLN A 57 8.27 -9.58 16.27
N GLN A 58 8.58 -10.15 15.11
CA GLN A 58 9.93 -10.20 14.56
C GLN A 58 10.24 -8.95 13.71
N PHE A 59 11.50 -8.51 13.75
CA PHE A 59 12.02 -7.42 12.94
C PHE A 59 13.55 -7.50 12.86
N ASP A 60 14.12 -6.87 11.85
CA ASP A 60 15.56 -6.84 11.66
C ASP A 60 16.23 -5.69 12.43
N LEU A 61 17.43 -5.93 12.93
CA LEU A 61 18.35 -4.89 13.39
C LEU A 61 19.43 -4.68 12.33
N GLN A 62 19.64 -3.42 11.93
CA GLN A 62 20.65 -3.08 10.91
C GLN A 62 21.31 -1.74 11.20
N ALA A 63 22.54 -1.58 10.74
CA ALA A 63 23.22 -0.30 10.76
C ALA A 63 24.08 -0.11 9.51
N THR A 64 24.12 1.11 8.98
CA THR A 64 25.10 1.53 7.97
C THR A 64 26.28 2.18 8.68
N VAL A 65 27.46 1.58 8.54
CA VAL A 65 28.68 1.94 9.22
C VAL A 65 29.70 2.46 8.21
N GLN A 66 30.12 3.69 8.37
CA GLN A 66 31.15 4.34 7.56
C GLN A 66 32.47 4.29 8.35
N PRO A 67 33.42 3.44 7.97
CA PRO A 67 34.70 3.35 8.68
C PRO A 67 35.61 4.55 8.37
N ASP A 68 36.72 4.67 9.10
CA ASP A 68 37.78 5.60 8.77
C ASP A 68 38.38 5.30 7.40
N VAL A 69 38.98 6.30 6.81
CA VAL A 69 39.61 6.15 5.48
C VAL A 69 40.70 5.05 5.51
N GLY A 70 40.54 4.04 4.66
CA GLY A 70 41.44 2.91 4.56
C GLY A 70 41.12 1.74 5.50
N GLU A 71 40.15 1.90 6.39
CA GLU A 71 39.68 0.83 7.28
C GLU A 71 38.47 0.08 6.71
N THR A 72 38.19 -1.10 7.27
CA THR A 72 36.99 -1.90 6.98
C THR A 72 36.36 -2.38 8.28
N ILE A 73 35.09 -2.73 8.25
CA ILE A 73 34.39 -3.29 9.41
C ILE A 73 34.69 -4.78 9.50
N LYS A 74 35.26 -5.17 10.65
CA LYS A 74 35.66 -6.56 10.93
C LYS A 74 34.59 -7.34 11.69
N GLU A 75 33.93 -6.69 12.66
CA GLU A 75 32.98 -7.30 13.59
C GLU A 75 31.96 -6.26 14.05
N PHE A 76 30.78 -6.72 14.41
CA PHE A 76 29.77 -5.89 15.04
C PHE A 76 28.97 -6.67 16.10
N VAL A 77 28.33 -5.93 17.02
CA VAL A 77 27.39 -6.47 18.00
C VAL A 77 26.27 -5.48 18.25
N PHE A 78 25.03 -5.95 18.17
CA PHE A 78 23.86 -5.21 18.67
C PHE A 78 23.67 -5.50 20.16
N TYR A 79 23.25 -4.50 20.91
CA TYR A 79 22.87 -4.60 22.31
C TYR A 79 21.45 -4.07 22.47
N VAL A 80 20.64 -4.78 23.25
CA VAL A 80 19.32 -4.31 23.66
C VAL A 80 19.30 -4.27 25.18
N ASP A 81 19.01 -3.11 25.76
CA ASP A 81 19.07 -2.86 27.22
C ASP A 81 20.43 -3.27 27.82
N GLY A 82 21.51 -2.97 27.12
CA GLY A 82 22.87 -3.30 27.53
C GLY A 82 23.27 -4.77 27.38
N GLN A 83 22.37 -5.65 26.96
CA GLN A 83 22.65 -7.07 26.72
C GLN A 83 22.97 -7.32 25.25
N ALA A 84 24.08 -8.00 24.98
CA ALA A 84 24.49 -8.34 23.62
C ALA A 84 23.48 -9.31 22.99
N VAL A 85 22.95 -8.93 21.82
CA VAL A 85 22.12 -9.80 20.99
C VAL A 85 23.04 -10.48 19.97
N ARG A 86 23.05 -11.79 19.98
CA ARG A 86 23.88 -12.61 19.10
C ARG A 86 23.07 -13.71 18.46
N ASP A 87 23.36 -13.98 17.23
CA ASP A 87 23.00 -15.24 16.60
C ASP A 87 23.87 -16.36 17.18
N ARG A 88 23.26 -17.44 17.63
CA ARG A 88 24.00 -18.58 18.21
C ARG A 88 24.87 -19.31 17.18
N GLU A 89 24.48 -19.25 15.91
CA GLU A 89 25.09 -20.02 14.83
C GLU A 89 25.80 -19.16 13.76
N GLY A 90 25.71 -17.83 13.85
CA GLY A 90 26.28 -16.91 12.84
C GLY A 90 25.55 -16.87 11.50
N ASN A 91 24.42 -17.56 11.37
CA ASN A 91 23.69 -17.72 10.12
C ASN A 91 22.73 -16.56 9.82
N ARG A 92 22.39 -15.76 10.86
CA ARG A 92 21.41 -14.64 10.79
C ARG A 92 22.06 -13.26 10.73
N THR A 93 23.36 -13.24 10.58
CA THR A 93 24.11 -12.00 10.52
C THR A 93 24.84 -11.86 9.19
N SER A 94 24.96 -10.63 8.71
CA SER A 94 25.72 -10.31 7.50
C SER A 94 26.47 -9.00 7.64
N ILE A 95 27.56 -8.86 6.87
CA ILE A 95 28.27 -7.62 6.60
C ILE A 95 28.33 -7.47 5.08
N VAL A 96 27.66 -6.46 4.56
CA VAL A 96 27.69 -6.10 3.13
C VAL A 96 28.56 -4.84 3.00
N THR A 97 29.58 -4.86 2.15
CA THR A 97 30.49 -3.73 1.95
C THR A 97 30.33 -3.13 0.57
N GLU A 98 30.66 -1.82 0.45
CA GLU A 98 30.69 -1.16 -0.84
C GLU A 98 31.70 -1.83 -1.76
N ALA A 99 31.28 -2.06 -3.02
CA ALA A 99 32.12 -2.33 -4.19
C ALA A 99 33.38 -3.17 -3.93
N GLY A 100 33.26 -4.22 -3.19
CA GLY A 100 34.05 -5.40 -3.47
C GLY A 100 33.69 -5.88 -4.88
N PRO A 101 34.57 -6.53 -5.61
CA PRO A 101 34.18 -7.16 -6.86
C PRO A 101 32.92 -7.99 -6.60
N ALA A 102 32.03 -8.05 -7.59
CA ALA A 102 30.78 -8.81 -7.56
C ALA A 102 30.90 -10.28 -7.08
N GLU A 103 32.10 -10.71 -6.84
CA GLU A 103 32.51 -12.03 -6.37
C GLU A 103 32.31 -12.27 -4.85
N THR A 104 32.04 -11.22 -4.07
CA THR A 104 31.88 -11.35 -2.61
C THR A 104 30.43 -11.50 -2.16
N CYS A 105 29.48 -11.35 -3.05
CA CYS A 105 28.06 -11.50 -2.77
C CYS A 105 27.61 -12.91 -3.12
N VAL A 106 27.37 -13.72 -2.11
CA VAL A 106 26.89 -15.09 -2.27
C VAL A 106 25.39 -15.09 -2.13
N GLY A 107 24.66 -15.33 -3.25
CA GLY A 107 23.24 -15.56 -3.19
C GLY A 107 22.90 -16.84 -2.41
N ALA A 108 21.65 -17.00 -2.03
CA ALA A 108 21.16 -18.18 -1.31
C ALA A 108 21.43 -19.53 -2.03
N ASP A 109 21.72 -19.48 -3.33
CA ASP A 109 22.11 -20.64 -4.15
C ASP A 109 23.61 -21.00 -4.03
N GLY A 110 24.36 -20.30 -3.20
CA GLY A 110 25.81 -20.47 -3.02
C GLY A 110 26.65 -19.99 -4.22
N LYS A 111 26.02 -19.32 -5.19
CA LYS A 111 26.73 -18.75 -6.36
C LYS A 111 26.88 -17.25 -6.21
N THR A 112 28.08 -16.78 -6.54
CA THR A 112 28.34 -15.36 -6.76
C THR A 112 27.46 -14.88 -7.91
N THR A 113 26.43 -14.15 -7.57
CA THR A 113 25.59 -13.52 -8.56
C THR A 113 26.22 -12.19 -8.90
N GLY A 114 26.93 -11.96 -9.92
CA GLY A 114 27.40 -10.64 -10.37
C GLY A 114 26.26 -9.61 -10.46
N LYS A 115 25.42 -9.48 -9.41
CA LYS A 115 24.21 -8.71 -9.33
C LYS A 115 24.15 -7.84 -8.11
N SER A 116 23.50 -6.80 -8.37
CA SER A 116 23.09 -5.66 -7.59
C SER A 116 22.65 -5.91 -6.15
N GLY A 117 22.37 -7.10 -5.71
CA GLY A 117 21.89 -7.39 -4.37
C GLY A 117 22.87 -7.18 -3.21
N CYS A 118 24.10 -6.84 -3.50
CA CYS A 118 25.12 -6.62 -2.47
C CYS A 118 25.89 -5.32 -2.70
N THR A 119 25.39 -4.45 -3.57
CA THR A 119 26.01 -3.16 -3.86
C THR A 119 25.35 -2.09 -3.02
N LEU A 120 26.16 -1.26 -2.37
CA LEU A 120 25.66 -0.12 -1.61
C LEU A 120 25.19 1.00 -2.54
N VAL A 121 24.34 1.87 -2.01
CA VAL A 121 23.84 3.08 -2.69
C VAL A 121 25.03 3.95 -3.11
N ALA A 122 24.98 4.47 -4.34
CA ALA A 122 26.05 5.32 -4.87
C ALA A 122 26.25 6.59 -4.02
N GLY A 123 27.52 6.98 -3.87
CA GLY A 123 27.90 8.22 -3.16
C GLY A 123 28.21 8.03 -1.67
N LEU A 124 28.11 6.82 -1.14
CA LEU A 124 28.60 6.53 0.20
C LEU A 124 30.15 6.53 0.22
N PRO A 125 30.78 6.86 1.38
CA PRO A 125 32.20 6.73 1.54
C PRO A 125 32.72 5.32 1.24
N ALA A 126 33.93 5.22 0.72
CA ALA A 126 34.55 3.93 0.44
C ALA A 126 34.61 3.05 1.71
N ASN A 127 34.46 1.74 1.54
CA ASN A 127 34.43 0.73 2.60
C ASN A 127 33.24 0.85 3.59
N THR A 128 32.22 1.66 3.28
CA THR A 128 30.96 1.64 4.03
C THR A 128 30.44 0.21 4.11
N ALA A 129 29.92 -0.18 5.27
CA ALA A 129 29.34 -1.50 5.49
C ALA A 129 27.92 -1.40 6.02
N VAL A 130 27.03 -2.25 5.52
CA VAL A 130 25.73 -2.51 6.11
C VAL A 130 25.83 -3.78 6.93
N VAL A 131 25.57 -3.68 8.23
CA VAL A 131 25.66 -4.79 9.17
C VAL A 131 24.28 -5.14 9.68
N SER A 132 23.88 -6.41 9.61
CA SER A 132 22.52 -6.87 9.90
C SER A 132 22.48 -8.02 10.88
N LEU A 133 21.43 -8.05 11.72
CA LEU A 133 20.97 -9.21 12.48
C LEU A 133 19.48 -9.40 12.22
N ARG A 134 19.14 -10.55 11.63
CA ARG A 134 17.79 -10.81 11.11
C ARG A 134 16.86 -11.43 12.14
N ALA A 135 15.56 -11.11 12.00
CA ALA A 135 14.44 -11.66 12.77
C ALA A 135 14.65 -11.61 14.29
N PHE A 136 15.05 -10.47 14.80
CA PHE A 136 15.08 -10.21 16.23
C PHE A 136 13.65 -10.08 16.77
N SER A 137 13.40 -10.50 17.99
CA SER A 137 12.13 -10.29 18.69
C SER A 137 12.32 -10.05 20.16
N LYS A 138 11.37 -9.33 20.77
CA LYS A 138 11.33 -9.08 22.22
C LYS A 138 9.90 -9.16 22.73
N GLY A 139 9.71 -9.83 23.88
CA GLY A 139 8.37 -10.02 24.46
C GLY A 139 8.02 -9.01 25.55
N ALA A 140 9.01 -8.43 26.23
CA ALA A 140 8.76 -7.53 27.38
C ALA A 140 8.26 -6.16 26.92
N PRO A 141 7.06 -5.70 27.37
CA PRO A 141 6.57 -4.36 27.05
C PRO A 141 7.43 -3.24 27.62
N GLY A 142 7.52 -2.12 26.89
CA GLY A 142 8.23 -0.92 27.28
C GLY A 142 9.14 -0.38 26.18
N VAL A 143 9.80 0.75 26.46
CA VAL A 143 10.82 1.32 25.59
C VAL A 143 12.15 0.66 25.87
N HIS A 144 12.82 0.19 24.84
CA HIS A 144 14.10 -0.52 24.90
C HIS A 144 15.18 0.28 24.21
N GLU A 145 16.37 0.37 24.83
CA GLU A 145 17.56 0.94 24.21
C GLU A 145 18.12 -0.05 23.18
N LEU A 146 18.36 0.43 21.98
CA LEU A 146 19.12 -0.26 20.94
C LEU A 146 20.49 0.40 20.82
N LYS A 147 21.56 -0.40 20.88
CA LYS A 147 22.92 0.06 20.65
C LYS A 147 23.63 -0.86 19.69
N VAL A 148 24.38 -0.30 18.75
CA VAL A 148 25.28 -1.06 17.89
C VAL A 148 26.71 -0.63 18.18
N VAL A 149 27.62 -1.61 18.20
CA VAL A 149 29.06 -1.42 18.24
C VAL A 149 29.67 -2.17 17.08
N ALA A 150 30.42 -1.47 16.25
CA ALA A 150 31.17 -2.04 15.14
C ALA A 150 32.65 -1.81 15.36
N TRP A 151 33.51 -2.80 15.02
CA TRP A 151 34.96 -2.72 15.14
C TRP A 151 35.61 -2.67 13.77
N GLN A 152 36.54 -1.74 13.61
CA GLN A 152 37.37 -1.63 12.44
C GLN A 152 38.56 -2.60 12.52
N ASN A 153 39.23 -2.82 11.40
CA ASN A 153 40.42 -3.68 11.35
C ASN A 153 41.58 -3.20 12.25
N ASN A 154 41.70 -1.88 12.45
CA ASN A 154 42.67 -1.29 13.36
C ASN A 154 42.34 -1.50 14.85
N GLY A 155 41.18 -2.08 15.16
CA GLY A 155 40.69 -2.31 16.51
C GLY A 155 39.90 -1.16 17.13
N GLU A 156 39.74 -0.04 16.44
CA GLU A 156 38.87 1.05 16.87
C GLU A 156 37.42 0.67 16.73
N ARG A 157 36.55 1.27 17.54
CA ARG A 157 35.14 0.99 17.57
C ARG A 157 34.29 2.21 17.28
N ILE A 158 33.20 1.99 16.56
CA ILE A 158 32.17 2.96 16.27
C ILE A 158 30.91 2.52 16.97
N THR A 159 30.17 3.47 17.55
CA THR A 159 28.97 3.17 18.32
C THR A 159 27.86 4.13 18.00
N ALA A 160 26.62 3.62 17.89
CA ALA A 160 25.40 4.42 17.84
C ALA A 160 24.33 3.84 18.78
N THR A 161 23.44 4.71 19.23
CA THR A 161 22.33 4.35 20.13
C THR A 161 21.01 4.83 19.53
N GLY A 162 19.99 3.99 19.60
CA GLY A 162 18.62 4.27 19.24
C GLY A 162 17.66 3.64 20.25
N ASN A 163 16.39 3.61 19.93
CA ASN A 163 15.38 2.95 20.74
C ASN A 163 14.22 2.41 19.90
N PHE A 164 13.41 1.55 20.50
CA PHE A 164 12.13 1.06 20.01
C PHE A 164 11.21 0.73 21.17
N GLU A 165 9.89 0.61 20.91
CA GLU A 165 8.92 0.23 21.93
C GLU A 165 8.29 -1.13 21.63
N ILE A 166 8.16 -1.97 22.66
CA ILE A 166 7.26 -3.12 22.64
C ILE A 166 5.94 -2.67 23.27
N VAL A 167 4.89 -2.60 22.46
CA VAL A 167 3.59 -2.10 22.89
C VAL A 167 2.86 -3.15 23.70
N GLY A 168 2.62 -2.88 24.97
CA GLY A 168 1.84 -3.77 25.83
C GLY A 168 0.40 -3.90 25.35
N ILE A 169 -0.02 -5.12 24.98
CA ILE A 169 -1.42 -5.38 24.63
C ILE A 169 -2.33 -5.52 25.85
N GLY A 170 -1.74 -5.66 27.05
CA GLY A 170 -2.43 -5.74 28.34
C GLY A 170 -3.27 -7.00 28.52
N GLU A 171 -3.87 -7.13 29.70
CA GLU A 171 -4.87 -8.16 29.95
C GLU A 171 -6.21 -7.71 29.35
N GLY A 172 -6.85 -8.58 28.59
CA GLY A 172 -8.19 -8.41 28.04
C GLY A 172 -9.19 -9.34 28.74
N ASN A 173 -10.43 -9.30 28.27
CA ASN A 173 -11.50 -10.17 28.77
C ASN A 173 -11.45 -11.61 28.19
N GLY A 174 -10.43 -11.94 27.41
CA GLY A 174 -10.25 -13.24 26.75
C GLY A 174 -11.20 -13.49 25.54
N GLN A 175 -12.09 -12.55 25.26
CA GLN A 175 -12.98 -12.65 24.11
C GLN A 175 -12.30 -12.08 22.86
N VAL A 176 -11.44 -12.87 22.25
CA VAL A 176 -10.63 -12.47 21.11
C VAL A 176 -11.38 -12.46 19.78
N ALA A 177 -10.92 -11.62 18.86
CA ALA A 177 -11.33 -11.67 17.47
C ALA A 177 -10.62 -12.85 16.77
N LYS A 178 -11.40 -13.88 16.45
CA LYS A 178 -10.92 -15.04 15.70
C LYS A 178 -10.66 -14.70 14.24
N ASN A 179 -11.56 -13.93 13.63
CA ASN A 179 -11.46 -13.50 12.26
C ASN A 179 -11.26 -11.99 12.21
N ILE A 180 -10.39 -11.54 11.31
CA ILE A 180 -10.07 -10.14 11.08
C ILE A 180 -10.30 -9.86 9.61
N ILE A 181 -11.13 -8.86 9.29
CA ILE A 181 -11.43 -8.43 7.93
C ILE A 181 -11.10 -6.94 7.84
N ILE A 182 -10.13 -6.60 7.01
CA ILE A 182 -9.74 -5.23 6.69
C ILE A 182 -10.25 -4.95 5.29
N LEU A 183 -11.23 -4.04 5.16
CA LEU A 183 -11.68 -3.56 3.87
C LEU A 183 -11.03 -2.19 3.65
N LEU A 184 -10.27 -2.05 2.58
CA LEU A 184 -9.54 -0.86 2.23
C LEU A 184 -10.04 -0.31 0.90
N GLY A 185 -10.63 0.88 0.93
CA GLY A 185 -10.93 1.65 -0.27
C GLY A 185 -9.74 2.55 -0.55
N ASP A 186 -8.91 2.17 -1.52
CA ASP A 186 -7.70 2.90 -1.88
C ASP A 186 -8.07 4.34 -2.26
N GLY A 187 -7.38 5.33 -1.70
CA GLY A 187 -7.63 6.75 -1.93
C GLY A 187 -8.96 7.29 -1.38
N MET A 188 -9.72 6.51 -0.61
CA MET A 188 -11.09 6.82 -0.21
C MET A 188 -11.18 7.76 1.01
N GLY A 189 -11.03 9.06 0.79
CA GLY A 189 -11.32 10.07 1.81
C GLY A 189 -12.82 10.24 2.12
N ALA A 190 -13.13 11.14 3.04
CA ALA A 190 -14.52 11.42 3.46
C ALA A 190 -15.44 11.89 2.33
N ALA A 191 -14.91 12.70 1.40
CA ALA A 191 -15.68 13.17 0.24
C ALA A 191 -16.07 12.03 -0.70
N HIS A 192 -15.19 11.03 -0.86
CA HIS A 192 -15.47 9.84 -1.67
C HIS A 192 -16.66 9.05 -1.10
N ARG A 193 -16.69 8.80 0.22
CA ARG A 193 -17.84 8.17 0.91
C ARG A 193 -19.12 8.98 0.70
N THR A 194 -19.02 10.30 0.76
CA THR A 194 -20.17 11.20 0.56
C THR A 194 -20.72 11.10 -0.87
N ALA A 195 -19.85 11.12 -1.87
CA ALA A 195 -20.27 10.97 -3.28
C ALA A 195 -20.90 9.61 -3.55
N GLY A 196 -20.28 8.53 -3.10
CA GLY A 196 -20.84 7.18 -3.20
C GLY A 196 -22.22 7.08 -2.54
N ARG A 197 -22.40 7.70 -1.35
CA ARG A 197 -23.70 7.74 -0.66
C ARG A 197 -24.76 8.52 -1.44
N ILE A 198 -24.40 9.69 -1.99
CA ILE A 198 -25.30 10.51 -2.83
C ILE A 198 -25.75 9.68 -4.03
N MET A 199 -24.81 9.05 -4.72
CA MET A 199 -25.09 8.29 -5.94
C MET A 199 -25.88 7.01 -5.65
N ALA A 200 -25.56 6.27 -4.58
CA ALA A 200 -26.24 5.02 -4.23
C ALA A 200 -27.63 5.21 -3.60
N LYS A 201 -27.81 6.27 -2.82
CA LYS A 201 -29.02 6.44 -1.99
C LYS A 201 -29.87 7.63 -2.39
N GLY A 202 -29.27 8.65 -2.99
CA GLY A 202 -29.92 9.92 -3.30
C GLY A 202 -30.33 10.70 -2.06
N TYR A 203 -30.96 11.87 -2.30
CA TYR A 203 -31.42 12.79 -1.26
C TYR A 203 -32.91 13.09 -1.41
N ALA A 204 -33.57 13.38 -0.32
CA ALA A 204 -34.91 13.94 -0.29
C ALA A 204 -34.99 15.00 0.82
N GLN A 205 -35.40 16.21 0.47
CA GLN A 205 -35.58 17.32 1.43
C GLN A 205 -34.34 17.54 2.33
N GLY A 206 -33.14 17.49 1.74
CA GLY A 206 -31.88 17.71 2.45
C GLY A 206 -31.36 16.51 3.25
N LYS A 207 -32.01 15.36 3.21
CA LYS A 207 -31.55 14.15 3.89
C LYS A 207 -31.19 13.06 2.90
N ALA A 208 -30.11 12.32 3.17
CA ALA A 208 -29.82 11.08 2.48
C ALA A 208 -30.98 10.09 2.68
N LYS A 209 -31.43 9.47 1.61
CA LYS A 209 -32.53 8.48 1.65
C LYS A 209 -32.13 7.14 2.27
N GLY A 210 -30.85 6.94 2.53
CA GLY A 210 -30.31 5.74 3.15
C GLY A 210 -28.83 5.89 3.48
N GLN A 211 -28.27 4.84 4.08
CA GLN A 211 -26.88 4.77 4.49
C GLN A 211 -26.14 3.75 3.61
N LEU A 212 -24.84 3.96 3.42
CA LEU A 212 -23.92 2.92 2.97
C LEU A 212 -23.78 1.86 4.07
N ALA A 213 -23.33 0.66 3.74
CA ALA A 213 -23.10 -0.38 4.74
C ALA A 213 -22.03 0.08 5.75
N MET A 214 -20.97 0.75 5.29
CA MET A 214 -19.93 1.32 6.14
C MET A 214 -20.43 2.42 7.09
N ASP A 215 -21.46 3.17 6.71
CA ASP A 215 -22.08 4.20 7.56
C ASP A 215 -22.83 3.64 8.78
N THR A 216 -23.12 2.35 8.74
CA THR A 216 -23.88 1.66 9.80
C THR A 216 -22.99 1.00 10.85
N PHE A 217 -21.67 1.20 10.77
CA PHE A 217 -20.71 0.69 11.76
C PHE A 217 -20.75 1.57 13.02
N PRO A 218 -20.78 0.97 14.22
CA PRO A 218 -21.02 1.74 15.45
C PRO A 218 -19.83 2.57 15.92
N TYR A 219 -18.62 2.24 15.49
CA TYR A 219 -17.40 2.92 15.92
C TYR A 219 -16.71 3.57 14.75
N THR A 220 -16.27 4.82 14.94
CA THR A 220 -15.58 5.61 13.91
C THR A 220 -14.40 6.33 14.52
N GLY A 221 -13.27 6.31 13.83
CA GLY A 221 -12.07 7.08 14.11
C GLY A 221 -11.59 7.84 12.88
N MET A 222 -10.59 8.68 13.07
CA MET A 222 -9.82 9.34 12.02
C MET A 222 -8.38 8.88 12.10
N VAL A 223 -7.76 8.63 10.96
CA VAL A 223 -6.42 8.06 10.85
C VAL A 223 -5.48 9.03 10.14
N MET A 224 -4.37 9.37 10.79
CA MET A 224 -3.27 10.12 10.19
C MET A 224 -2.45 9.21 9.28
N THR A 225 -2.11 9.67 8.07
CA THR A 225 -1.66 8.78 6.97
C THR A 225 -0.19 8.90 6.56
N ALA A 226 0.61 9.80 7.16
CA ALA A 226 2.00 10.01 6.76
C ALA A 226 2.84 8.72 6.69
N SER A 227 3.75 8.65 5.72
CA SER A 227 4.81 7.64 5.64
C SER A 227 6.05 8.05 6.44
N LEU A 228 7.14 7.28 6.38
CA LEU A 228 8.38 7.60 7.09
C LEU A 228 9.09 8.82 6.52
N ASN A 229 9.07 8.98 5.20
CA ASN A 229 9.80 10.01 4.47
C ASN A 229 8.91 11.09 3.85
N SER A 230 7.58 11.03 4.03
CA SER A 230 6.67 11.98 3.42
C SER A 230 5.41 12.21 4.25
N ILE A 231 4.91 13.47 4.26
CA ILE A 231 3.58 13.80 4.80
C ILE A 231 2.47 13.12 3.98
N VAL A 232 2.69 12.97 2.68
CA VAL A 232 1.75 12.29 1.78
C VAL A 232 2.30 10.91 1.47
N THR A 233 1.59 9.89 1.91
CA THR A 233 1.95 8.49 1.67
C THR A 233 1.58 8.04 0.26
N ASP A 234 2.26 7.00 -0.25
CA ASP A 234 1.69 6.14 -1.27
C ASP A 234 1.04 4.89 -0.65
N SER A 235 0.45 4.02 -1.45
CA SER A 235 -0.31 2.87 -0.95
C SER A 235 0.55 1.78 -0.32
N ALA A 236 1.87 1.71 -0.61
CA ALA A 236 2.76 0.71 -0.03
C ALA A 236 2.93 0.92 1.48
N PRO A 237 3.52 2.03 1.99
CA PRO A 237 3.48 2.34 3.41
C PRO A 237 2.06 2.60 3.93
N GLY A 238 1.13 3.06 3.07
CA GLY A 238 -0.27 3.24 3.44
C GLY A 238 -0.89 1.98 4.04
N MET A 239 -0.69 0.81 3.41
CA MET A 239 -1.15 -0.47 3.95
C MET A 239 -0.14 -1.08 4.94
N GLN A 240 1.16 -1.05 4.65
CA GLN A 240 2.19 -1.61 5.54
C GLN A 240 2.04 -1.11 6.98
N ASN A 241 1.82 0.21 7.16
CA ASN A 241 1.72 0.81 8.49
C ASN A 241 0.58 0.20 9.33
N TYR A 242 -0.53 -0.16 8.68
CA TYR A 242 -1.67 -0.82 9.34
C TYR A 242 -1.36 -2.24 9.83
N VAL A 243 -0.47 -2.95 9.12
CA VAL A 243 -0.27 -4.39 9.35
C VAL A 243 1.14 -4.76 9.82
N THR A 244 2.01 -3.77 10.02
CA THR A 244 3.30 -3.94 10.71
C THR A 244 3.41 -3.11 11.98
N GLY A 245 2.61 -2.03 12.11
CA GLY A 245 2.73 -1.05 13.20
C GLY A 245 3.92 -0.11 13.04
N ASN A 246 4.54 -0.09 11.85
CA ASN A 246 5.76 0.67 11.58
C ASN A 246 5.68 1.44 10.27
N LYS A 247 6.30 2.63 10.27
CA LYS A 247 6.42 3.48 9.11
C LYS A 247 7.50 2.94 8.15
N ALA A 248 7.24 3.04 6.85
CA ALA A 248 8.21 2.80 5.78
C ALA A 248 8.29 4.02 4.85
N ASN A 249 9.30 4.06 4.00
CA ASN A 249 9.35 5.05 2.93
C ASN A 249 8.29 4.75 1.86
N ASN A 250 7.93 5.76 1.09
CA ASN A 250 7.12 5.54 -0.11
C ASN A 250 7.77 4.48 -1.01
N ASN A 251 6.96 3.60 -1.60
CA ASN A 251 7.31 2.41 -2.39
C ASN A 251 7.80 1.17 -1.62
N GLU A 252 7.99 1.23 -0.30
CA GLU A 252 8.47 0.09 0.51
C GLU A 252 7.32 -0.72 1.09
N GLU A 253 7.47 -2.04 1.09
CA GLU A 253 6.49 -3.05 1.52
C GLU A 253 7.13 -4.02 2.51
N GLY A 254 6.69 -4.03 3.76
CA GLY A 254 7.15 -4.95 4.81
C GLY A 254 8.60 -4.77 5.24
N VAL A 255 9.21 -3.64 4.93
CA VAL A 255 10.62 -3.38 5.22
C VAL A 255 10.85 -1.98 5.80
N PHE A 256 11.99 -1.80 6.41
CA PHE A 256 12.58 -0.49 6.68
C PHE A 256 13.57 -0.11 5.58
N PRO A 257 13.83 1.19 5.37
CA PRO A 257 14.82 1.63 4.39
C PRO A 257 16.24 1.21 4.83
N ASP A 258 17.08 0.91 3.84
CA ASP A 258 18.51 0.71 4.05
C ASP A 258 19.38 1.40 2.97
N ASP A 259 20.64 1.06 2.91
CA ASP A 259 21.60 1.65 1.98
C ASP A 259 22.17 0.61 0.99
N THR A 260 21.49 -0.53 0.80
CA THR A 260 21.77 -1.50 -0.26
C THR A 260 20.96 -1.19 -1.52
N LEU A 261 21.36 -1.76 -2.67
CA LEU A 261 20.64 -1.59 -3.95
C LEU A 261 19.69 -2.74 -4.26
N ASP A 262 19.72 -3.83 -3.51
CA ASP A 262 18.80 -4.94 -3.70
C ASP A 262 17.44 -4.60 -3.10
N ALA A 263 16.40 -4.72 -3.90
CA ALA A 263 15.06 -4.40 -3.45
C ALA A 263 14.46 -5.44 -2.48
N PHE A 264 15.12 -6.57 -2.27
CA PHE A 264 14.58 -7.68 -1.48
C PHE A 264 15.42 -8.03 -0.24
N ASP A 265 16.54 -7.32 0.00
CA ASP A 265 17.42 -7.54 1.15
C ASP A 265 17.25 -6.54 2.30
N ASN A 266 16.38 -5.55 2.15
CA ASN A 266 16.06 -4.55 3.15
C ASN A 266 15.64 -5.19 4.50
N PRO A 267 15.84 -4.47 5.63
CA PRO A 267 15.43 -4.93 6.94
C PRO A 267 13.92 -5.18 7.02
N ARG A 268 13.53 -6.42 7.31
CA ARG A 268 12.13 -6.87 7.34
C ARG A 268 11.44 -6.54 8.65
N VAL A 269 10.13 -6.36 8.57
CA VAL A 269 9.21 -6.26 9.72
C VAL A 269 8.11 -7.29 9.53
N GLU A 270 7.88 -8.14 10.53
CA GLU A 270 6.83 -9.16 10.49
C GLU A 270 5.45 -8.53 10.33
N TYR A 271 4.70 -8.98 9.34
CA TYR A 271 3.33 -8.58 9.10
C TYR A 271 2.36 -9.17 10.13
N LEU A 272 1.20 -8.54 10.29
CA LEU A 272 0.08 -9.08 11.08
C LEU A 272 -0.32 -10.49 10.63
N SER A 273 -0.29 -10.76 9.33
CA SER A 273 -0.58 -12.07 8.74
C SER A 273 0.42 -13.12 9.24
N GLU A 274 1.71 -12.85 9.15
CA GLU A 274 2.79 -13.73 9.60
C GLU A 274 2.73 -13.91 11.13
N TYR A 275 2.65 -12.82 11.88
CA TYR A 275 2.55 -12.84 13.34
C TYR A 275 1.39 -13.70 13.84
N LEU A 276 0.20 -13.53 13.29
CA LEU A 276 -0.99 -14.28 13.70
C LEU A 276 -1.01 -15.71 13.13
N HIS A 277 -0.38 -15.94 11.96
CA HIS A 277 -0.16 -17.29 11.47
C HIS A 277 0.78 -18.08 12.40
N ASN A 278 1.92 -17.49 12.71
CA ASN A 278 2.92 -18.10 13.62
C ASN A 278 2.35 -18.33 15.02
N LEU A 279 1.66 -17.35 15.59
CA LEU A 279 1.14 -17.42 16.96
C LEU A 279 -0.10 -18.31 17.10
N GLN A 280 -1.00 -18.30 16.11
CA GLN A 280 -2.34 -18.88 16.23
C GLN A 280 -2.74 -19.81 15.08
N GLY A 281 -1.97 -19.88 14.00
CA GLY A 281 -2.28 -20.69 12.82
C GLY A 281 -3.42 -20.10 11.96
N LYS A 282 -3.61 -18.77 11.95
CA LYS A 282 -4.61 -18.13 11.10
C LYS A 282 -4.22 -18.22 9.62
N SER A 283 -5.22 -18.25 8.74
CA SER A 283 -5.02 -18.14 7.29
C SER A 283 -5.01 -16.70 6.84
N LEU A 284 -4.36 -16.43 5.69
CA LEU A 284 -4.40 -15.15 4.98
C LEU A 284 -5.27 -15.23 3.74
N GLY A 285 -6.07 -14.19 3.52
CA GLY A 285 -6.77 -13.93 2.25
C GLY A 285 -6.49 -12.53 1.77
N VAL A 286 -6.16 -12.41 0.48
CA VAL A 286 -5.91 -11.14 -0.21
C VAL A 286 -6.83 -11.07 -1.42
N VAL A 287 -7.65 -10.01 -1.48
CA VAL A 287 -8.63 -9.78 -2.54
C VAL A 287 -8.54 -8.32 -2.97
N THR A 288 -8.43 -8.07 -4.27
CA THR A 288 -8.31 -6.71 -4.81
C THR A 288 -8.99 -6.57 -6.16
N THR A 289 -9.40 -5.35 -6.51
CA THR A 289 -9.77 -4.99 -7.89
C THR A 289 -8.57 -4.51 -8.72
N ALA A 290 -7.38 -4.40 -8.11
CA ALA A 290 -6.12 -4.15 -8.80
C ALA A 290 -5.48 -5.43 -9.36
N ASP A 291 -4.29 -5.26 -9.92
CA ASP A 291 -3.29 -6.29 -10.11
C ASP A 291 -2.79 -6.76 -8.73
N VAL A 292 -2.75 -8.07 -8.48
CA VAL A 292 -2.40 -8.61 -7.16
C VAL A 292 -0.97 -8.30 -6.71
N PHE A 293 -0.10 -7.87 -7.62
CA PHE A 293 1.25 -7.41 -7.26
C PHE A 293 1.27 -5.96 -6.77
N ASP A 294 0.18 -5.20 -6.96
CA ASP A 294 0.12 -3.78 -6.57
C ASP A 294 0.35 -3.62 -5.05
N ALA A 295 0.75 -2.43 -4.65
CA ALA A 295 1.28 -2.17 -3.32
C ALA A 295 0.38 -2.58 -2.16
N THR A 296 -0.92 -2.26 -2.22
CA THR A 296 -1.86 -2.56 -1.13
C THR A 296 -2.03 -4.07 -0.91
N PRO A 297 -2.30 -4.91 -1.94
CA PRO A 297 -2.36 -6.35 -1.75
C PRO A 297 -1.00 -6.96 -1.37
N ALA A 298 0.12 -6.47 -1.96
CA ALA A 298 1.46 -6.96 -1.66
C ALA A 298 1.86 -6.70 -0.20
N SER A 299 1.53 -5.54 0.34
CA SER A 299 1.81 -5.17 1.74
C SER A 299 1.05 -6.00 2.79
N MET A 300 0.50 -7.15 2.41
CA MET A 300 -0.05 -8.15 3.33
C MET A 300 0.89 -9.34 3.57
N ALA A 301 1.91 -9.51 2.71
CA ALA A 301 2.69 -10.75 2.68
C ALA A 301 4.10 -10.61 2.09
N ILE A 302 4.44 -9.46 1.48
CA ILE A 302 5.62 -9.32 0.63
C ILE A 302 6.63 -8.34 1.24
N HIS A 303 7.91 -8.66 1.13
CA HIS A 303 9.00 -7.83 1.63
C HIS A 303 9.84 -7.32 0.47
N THR A 304 9.72 -6.03 0.14
CA THR A 304 10.51 -5.37 -0.90
C THR A 304 10.59 -3.86 -0.68
N SER A 305 11.68 -3.24 -1.06
CA SER A 305 11.78 -1.77 -1.11
C SER A 305 11.29 -1.17 -2.43
N ALA A 306 10.80 -1.99 -3.37
CA ALA A 306 10.40 -1.54 -4.70
C ALA A 306 9.12 -2.22 -5.19
N ARG A 307 7.97 -1.58 -4.94
CA ARG A 307 6.62 -2.03 -5.34
C ARG A 307 6.44 -2.36 -6.83
N GLY A 308 7.40 -2.00 -7.67
CA GLY A 308 7.38 -2.28 -9.11
C GLY A 308 7.93 -3.65 -9.52
N ASN A 309 8.48 -4.44 -8.59
CA ASN A 309 9.15 -5.71 -8.87
C ASN A 309 8.19 -6.89 -8.98
N GLY A 310 7.25 -6.80 -9.95
CA GLY A 310 6.10 -7.68 -10.05
C GLY A 310 6.41 -9.18 -10.10
N THR A 311 7.53 -9.62 -10.72
CA THR A 311 7.92 -11.03 -10.72
C THR A 311 8.21 -11.53 -9.31
N GLY A 312 9.13 -10.89 -8.60
CA GLY A 312 9.51 -11.30 -7.25
C GLY A 312 8.38 -11.13 -6.23
N ILE A 313 7.51 -10.12 -6.41
CA ILE A 313 6.34 -9.92 -5.56
C ILE A 313 5.35 -11.09 -5.67
N VAL A 314 4.96 -11.49 -6.90
CA VAL A 314 3.98 -12.57 -7.03
C VAL A 314 4.56 -13.94 -6.67
N ASP A 315 5.87 -14.12 -6.84
CA ASP A 315 6.55 -15.35 -6.44
C ASP A 315 6.57 -15.52 -4.91
N GLN A 316 6.87 -14.45 -4.15
CA GLN A 316 6.84 -14.51 -2.68
C GLN A 316 5.45 -14.93 -2.14
N PHE A 317 4.34 -14.54 -2.77
CA PHE A 317 3.01 -15.01 -2.33
C PHE A 317 2.92 -16.53 -2.24
N LEU A 318 3.49 -17.24 -3.20
CA LEU A 318 3.49 -18.71 -3.19
C LEU A 318 4.65 -19.26 -2.37
N ASP A 319 5.84 -18.73 -2.56
CA ASP A 319 7.07 -19.26 -1.97
C ASP A 319 7.06 -19.14 -0.45
N ASP A 320 6.59 -18.01 0.09
CA ASP A 320 6.53 -17.74 1.52
C ASP A 320 5.12 -17.94 2.14
N ARG A 321 4.22 -18.66 1.43
CA ARG A 321 2.87 -18.96 1.95
C ARG A 321 2.86 -19.71 3.28
N HIS A 322 3.93 -20.41 3.59
CA HIS A 322 4.09 -21.12 4.86
C HIS A 322 4.34 -20.19 6.05
N LEU A 323 4.82 -18.96 5.80
CA LEU A 323 4.98 -17.91 6.81
C LEU A 323 3.68 -17.13 7.02
N THR A 324 2.93 -16.89 5.94
CA THR A 324 1.76 -16.01 5.96
C THR A 324 0.44 -16.75 6.15
N GLY A 325 0.40 -18.06 5.87
CA GLY A 325 -0.83 -18.84 5.84
C GLY A 325 -1.74 -18.52 4.64
N LEU A 326 -1.19 -18.03 3.52
CA LEU A 326 -1.96 -17.66 2.33
C LEU A 326 -2.86 -18.79 1.86
N SER A 327 -4.14 -18.50 1.76
CA SER A 327 -5.18 -19.46 1.33
C SER A 327 -6.07 -18.90 0.23
N VAL A 328 -6.13 -17.57 0.07
CA VAL A 328 -6.89 -16.89 -0.99
C VAL A 328 -6.04 -15.76 -1.55
N LEU A 329 -5.91 -15.74 -2.87
CA LEU A 329 -5.34 -14.63 -3.63
C LEU A 329 -6.22 -14.37 -4.84
N MET A 330 -6.89 -13.21 -4.91
CA MET A 330 -7.80 -12.87 -6.00
C MET A 330 -7.65 -11.43 -6.45
N GLY A 331 -7.64 -11.22 -7.76
CA GLY A 331 -7.57 -9.91 -8.40
C GLY A 331 -7.28 -9.98 -9.89
N GLY A 332 -6.64 -8.94 -10.41
CA GLY A 332 -6.04 -8.94 -11.74
C GLY A 332 -4.59 -9.43 -11.72
N GLY A 333 -3.82 -9.14 -12.79
CA GLY A 333 -2.38 -9.36 -12.80
C GLY A 333 -1.90 -10.68 -13.38
N ARG A 334 -2.74 -11.37 -14.15
CA ARG A 334 -2.36 -12.65 -14.80
C ARG A 334 -1.02 -12.58 -15.54
N LYS A 335 -0.65 -11.41 -16.07
CA LYS A 335 0.62 -11.17 -16.78
C LYS A 335 1.88 -11.56 -16.01
N TRP A 336 1.85 -11.51 -14.68
CA TRP A 336 2.97 -11.87 -13.82
C TRP A 336 3.06 -13.37 -13.50
N PHE A 337 1.98 -14.12 -13.78
CA PHE A 337 1.88 -15.54 -13.50
C PHE A 337 2.20 -16.43 -14.71
N LEU A 338 2.28 -15.83 -15.91
CA LEU A 338 2.55 -16.53 -17.15
C LEU A 338 4.05 -16.68 -17.39
N PRO A 339 4.53 -17.81 -17.92
CA PRO A 339 5.95 -18.03 -18.19
C PRO A 339 6.49 -17.10 -19.27
N ASN A 340 7.73 -16.63 -19.09
CA ASN A 340 8.49 -15.84 -20.08
C ASN A 340 9.86 -16.47 -20.36
N PRO A 341 9.93 -17.57 -21.11
CA PRO A 341 11.18 -18.30 -21.33
C PRO A 341 12.23 -17.49 -22.11
N SER A 342 11.81 -16.47 -22.86
CA SER A 342 12.73 -15.58 -23.58
C SER A 342 13.33 -14.48 -22.70
N ASN A 343 12.80 -14.25 -21.49
CA ASN A 343 13.13 -13.10 -20.64
C ASN A 343 13.07 -11.76 -21.41
N SER A 344 12.16 -11.66 -22.37
CA SER A 344 12.05 -10.51 -23.26
C SER A 344 11.59 -9.28 -22.50
N THR A 345 12.25 -8.14 -22.75
CA THR A 345 11.83 -6.81 -22.29
C THR A 345 11.04 -6.04 -23.34
N SER A 346 10.91 -6.59 -24.55
CA SER A 346 10.10 -6.00 -25.61
C SER A 346 8.63 -5.94 -25.20
N PRO A 347 7.84 -5.01 -25.77
CA PRO A 347 6.41 -5.01 -25.56
C PRO A 347 5.85 -6.40 -25.85
N GLN A 348 5.24 -7.02 -24.84
CA GLN A 348 4.68 -8.35 -24.99
C GLN A 348 3.38 -8.27 -25.80
N PRO A 349 3.04 -9.29 -26.58
CA PRO A 349 1.73 -9.36 -27.22
C PRO A 349 0.63 -9.35 -26.16
N ALA A 350 -0.59 -9.02 -26.59
CA ALA A 350 -1.77 -9.14 -25.75
C ALA A 350 -1.79 -10.50 -25.03
N ASN A 351 -2.00 -10.50 -23.73
CA ASN A 351 -1.97 -11.69 -22.86
C ASN A 351 -0.59 -12.38 -22.73
N GLY A 352 0.51 -11.71 -23.09
CA GLY A 352 1.86 -12.21 -22.88
C GLY A 352 2.38 -11.99 -21.47
N SER A 353 3.44 -12.73 -21.08
CA SER A 353 4.07 -12.61 -19.78
C SER A 353 4.81 -11.28 -19.58
N GLN A 354 4.78 -10.75 -18.36
CA GLN A 354 5.59 -9.60 -17.92
C GLN A 354 6.72 -10.01 -16.95
N ARG A 355 6.87 -11.31 -16.68
CA ARG A 355 7.95 -11.82 -15.82
C ARG A 355 9.33 -11.52 -16.40
N ARG A 356 10.29 -11.13 -15.56
CA ARG A 356 11.66 -10.78 -15.95
C ARG A 356 12.63 -11.04 -14.82
N LYS A 357 13.86 -11.45 -15.15
CA LYS A 357 14.95 -11.59 -14.18
C LYS A 357 15.30 -10.30 -13.44
N THR A 358 15.07 -9.14 -14.07
CA THR A 358 15.44 -7.83 -13.50
C THR A 358 14.53 -7.36 -12.38
N ASN A 359 13.34 -7.95 -12.24
CA ASN A 359 12.38 -7.65 -11.18
C ASN A 359 11.93 -8.92 -10.42
N ASP A 360 12.81 -9.91 -10.42
CA ASP A 360 12.75 -11.18 -9.70
C ASP A 360 13.74 -11.15 -8.53
N TYR A 361 13.74 -12.14 -7.65
CA TYR A 361 14.52 -12.11 -6.43
C TYR A 361 15.31 -13.39 -6.13
N VAL A 362 16.41 -13.22 -5.41
CA VAL A 362 17.14 -14.27 -4.68
C VAL A 362 17.57 -13.67 -3.36
N LEU A 363 17.12 -14.23 -2.25
CA LEU A 363 17.42 -13.69 -0.92
C LEU A 363 18.84 -14.04 -0.46
N PRO A 364 19.50 -13.12 0.27
CA PRO A 364 20.71 -13.41 1.02
C PRO A 364 20.50 -14.51 2.06
N ALA A 365 21.58 -15.27 2.33
CA ALA A 365 21.51 -16.43 3.22
C ALA A 365 21.11 -16.09 4.66
N ASP A 366 21.46 -14.91 5.16
CA ASP A 366 21.08 -14.43 6.49
C ASP A 366 19.56 -14.17 6.62
N ILE A 367 18.92 -13.67 5.57
CA ILE A 367 17.46 -13.49 5.52
C ILE A 367 16.78 -14.86 5.52
N VAL A 368 17.21 -15.77 4.65
CA VAL A 368 16.68 -17.14 4.59
C VAL A 368 16.79 -17.83 5.95
N ALA A 369 17.95 -17.76 6.59
CA ALA A 369 18.17 -18.38 7.89
C ALA A 369 17.43 -17.70 9.04
N GLY A 370 17.31 -16.37 9.00
CA GLY A 370 16.66 -15.60 10.05
C GLY A 370 15.14 -15.71 10.02
N TRP A 371 14.55 -15.52 8.84
CA TRP A 371 13.10 -15.49 8.65
C TRP A 371 12.49 -16.84 8.30
N GLY A 372 13.30 -17.83 7.92
CA GLY A 372 12.78 -19.07 7.36
C GLY A 372 12.12 -18.90 5.99
N ALA A 373 12.45 -17.78 5.31
CA ALA A 373 11.91 -17.45 4.01
C ALA A 373 12.47 -18.37 2.92
N SER A 374 11.75 -18.54 1.85
CA SER A 374 12.22 -19.23 0.66
C SER A 374 13.33 -18.45 -0.02
N PRO A 375 14.40 -19.08 -0.51
CA PRO A 375 15.54 -18.36 -1.07
C PRO A 375 15.22 -17.59 -2.35
N GLY A 376 14.10 -17.89 -3.03
CA GLY A 376 13.79 -17.35 -4.34
C GLY A 376 14.66 -17.94 -5.46
N LYS A 377 14.38 -17.52 -6.69
CA LYS A 377 15.13 -17.94 -7.87
C LYS A 377 14.80 -17.01 -9.05
N LEU A 378 15.80 -16.67 -9.86
CA LEU A 378 15.59 -15.87 -11.06
C LEU A 378 15.07 -16.75 -12.20
N ASP A 379 13.77 -17.00 -12.25
CA ASP A 379 13.13 -17.93 -13.19
C ASP A 379 11.91 -17.34 -13.92
N PRO A 380 12.12 -16.37 -14.82
CA PRO A 380 11.04 -15.76 -15.57
C PRO A 380 10.24 -16.78 -16.41
N GLU A 381 10.80 -17.95 -16.69
CA GLU A 381 10.15 -19.08 -17.37
C GLU A 381 9.15 -19.85 -16.50
N ARG A 382 9.04 -19.56 -15.21
CA ARG A 382 8.14 -20.19 -14.25
C ARG A 382 6.68 -20.03 -14.66
N ASP A 383 5.91 -21.11 -14.68
CA ASP A 383 4.44 -21.09 -14.76
C ASP A 383 3.87 -21.04 -13.33
N LEU A 384 3.67 -19.85 -12.84
CA LEU A 384 3.24 -19.65 -11.46
C LEU A 384 1.79 -20.11 -11.22
N ILE A 385 0.93 -20.10 -12.26
CA ILE A 385 -0.44 -20.66 -12.15
C ILE A 385 -0.35 -22.17 -11.90
N ALA A 386 0.47 -22.88 -12.68
CA ALA A 386 0.66 -24.31 -12.50
C ALA A 386 1.23 -24.64 -11.11
N ASP A 387 2.15 -23.82 -10.60
CA ASP A 387 2.73 -24.00 -9.28
C ASP A 387 1.70 -23.78 -8.14
N PHE A 388 0.84 -22.78 -8.24
CA PHE A 388 -0.27 -22.59 -7.31
C PHE A 388 -1.22 -23.79 -7.33
N GLN A 389 -1.57 -24.30 -8.51
CA GLN A 389 -2.40 -25.49 -8.63
C GLN A 389 -1.72 -26.73 -8.02
N ALA A 390 -0.43 -26.91 -8.26
CA ALA A 390 0.36 -27.98 -7.65
C ALA A 390 0.43 -27.85 -6.12
N ALA A 391 0.40 -26.62 -5.59
CA ALA A 391 0.33 -26.34 -4.17
C ALA A 391 -1.08 -26.55 -3.57
N GLY A 392 -2.09 -26.89 -4.39
CA GLY A 392 -3.44 -27.23 -3.94
C GLY A 392 -4.47 -26.10 -4.07
N PHE A 393 -4.14 -25.00 -4.74
CA PHE A 393 -5.09 -23.93 -5.02
C PHE A 393 -6.01 -24.28 -6.19
N ALA A 394 -7.32 -24.12 -6.01
CA ALA A 394 -8.23 -24.08 -7.14
C ALA A 394 -7.99 -22.78 -7.92
N TYR A 395 -7.95 -22.88 -9.24
CA TYR A 395 -7.71 -21.71 -10.11
C TYR A 395 -9.00 -21.28 -10.81
N ALA A 396 -9.31 -19.98 -10.70
CA ALA A 396 -10.45 -19.33 -11.35
C ALA A 396 -9.95 -18.23 -12.31
N PRO A 397 -10.06 -18.42 -13.62
CA PRO A 397 -9.60 -17.45 -14.63
C PRO A 397 -10.58 -16.30 -14.87
N ASP A 398 -11.86 -16.47 -14.50
CA ASP A 398 -12.98 -15.56 -14.73
C ASP A 398 -14.11 -15.83 -13.74
N LYS A 399 -15.21 -15.11 -13.84
CA LYS A 399 -16.38 -15.28 -12.95
C LYS A 399 -17.00 -16.67 -13.07
N SER A 400 -17.13 -17.18 -14.30
CA SER A 400 -17.66 -18.53 -14.55
C SER A 400 -16.77 -19.61 -13.93
N GLY A 401 -15.44 -19.44 -14.02
CA GLY A 401 -14.46 -20.31 -13.36
C GLY A 401 -14.54 -20.21 -11.83
N LEU A 402 -14.82 -19.02 -11.30
CA LEU A 402 -15.03 -18.85 -9.87
C LEU A 402 -16.29 -19.62 -9.42
N ASP A 403 -17.39 -19.56 -10.15
CA ASP A 403 -18.61 -20.32 -9.84
C ASP A 403 -18.40 -21.84 -9.92
N GLU A 404 -17.67 -22.31 -10.93
CA GLU A 404 -17.33 -23.73 -11.08
C GLU A 404 -16.46 -24.23 -9.91
N ALA A 405 -15.52 -23.40 -9.41
CA ALA A 405 -14.69 -23.75 -8.25
C ALA A 405 -15.53 -24.00 -6.98
N PHE A 406 -16.74 -23.46 -6.90
CA PHE A 406 -17.65 -23.64 -5.76
C PHE A 406 -18.76 -24.66 -5.99
N LYS A 407 -18.85 -25.27 -7.15
CA LYS A 407 -19.93 -26.19 -7.54
C LYS A 407 -20.13 -27.37 -6.59
N PHE A 408 -19.05 -27.87 -6.01
CA PHE A 408 -19.08 -28.97 -5.04
C PHE A 408 -18.72 -28.53 -3.62
N GLY A 409 -18.91 -27.24 -3.31
CA GLY A 409 -18.53 -26.60 -2.07
C GLY A 409 -17.25 -25.77 -2.20
N ALA A 410 -16.98 -24.92 -1.21
CA ALA A 410 -15.80 -24.06 -1.26
C ALA A 410 -14.50 -24.88 -1.33
N PRO A 411 -13.51 -24.52 -2.15
CA PRO A 411 -12.21 -25.16 -2.17
C PRO A 411 -11.46 -24.90 -0.85
N LYS A 412 -10.31 -25.56 -0.63
CA LYS A 412 -9.46 -25.32 0.55
C LYS A 412 -8.63 -24.04 0.37
N GLN A 413 -8.17 -23.78 -0.86
CA GLN A 413 -7.35 -22.64 -1.26
C GLN A 413 -7.80 -22.19 -2.63
N LEU A 414 -7.70 -20.89 -2.93
CA LEU A 414 -8.24 -20.28 -4.14
C LEU A 414 -7.30 -19.23 -4.71
N LEU A 415 -6.96 -19.38 -5.99
CA LEU A 415 -6.31 -18.38 -6.83
C LEU A 415 -7.31 -17.89 -7.87
N GLY A 416 -7.59 -16.59 -7.91
CA GLY A 416 -8.44 -15.97 -8.94
C GLY A 416 -7.69 -14.86 -9.67
N LEU A 417 -7.49 -15.01 -10.98
CA LEU A 417 -6.80 -14.00 -11.80
C LEU A 417 -7.74 -13.59 -12.94
N PHE A 418 -8.55 -12.57 -12.70
CA PHE A 418 -9.71 -12.22 -13.52
C PHE A 418 -9.42 -11.22 -14.62
N ALA A 419 -8.20 -10.65 -14.66
CA ALA A 419 -7.78 -9.69 -15.66
C ALA A 419 -6.29 -9.84 -15.96
N TYR A 420 -5.87 -9.32 -17.11
CA TYR A 420 -4.46 -9.31 -17.50
C TYR A 420 -3.63 -8.39 -16.58
N SER A 421 -4.13 -7.18 -16.29
CA SER A 421 -3.58 -6.21 -15.34
C SER A 421 -4.63 -5.89 -14.27
N ASN A 422 -4.92 -4.61 -13.98
CA ASN A 422 -6.02 -4.27 -13.09
C ASN A 422 -7.36 -4.81 -13.62
N MET A 423 -8.30 -5.12 -12.75
CA MET A 423 -9.64 -5.49 -13.15
C MET A 423 -10.37 -4.30 -13.79
N ASN A 424 -11.41 -4.59 -14.56
CA ASN A 424 -12.28 -3.55 -15.12
C ASN A 424 -12.91 -2.72 -14.01
N VAL A 425 -13.08 -1.43 -14.27
CA VAL A 425 -13.80 -0.53 -13.37
C VAL A 425 -15.27 -0.95 -13.24
N ALA A 426 -15.87 -0.65 -12.09
CA ALA A 426 -17.25 -0.99 -11.80
C ALA A 426 -18.23 -0.50 -12.90
N TYR A 427 -18.02 0.72 -13.42
CA TYR A 427 -18.79 1.27 -14.53
C TYR A 427 -18.91 0.30 -15.71
N ASP A 428 -17.77 -0.24 -16.16
CA ASP A 428 -17.73 -1.12 -17.33
C ASP A 428 -18.27 -2.52 -17.02
N LYS A 429 -17.97 -3.06 -15.82
CA LYS A 429 -18.54 -4.34 -15.37
C LYS A 429 -20.08 -4.28 -15.30
N ILE A 430 -20.62 -3.19 -14.76
CA ILE A 430 -22.08 -2.97 -14.66
C ILE A 430 -22.70 -2.89 -16.05
N ALA A 431 -22.12 -2.08 -16.95
CA ALA A 431 -22.60 -1.91 -18.32
C ALA A 431 -22.60 -3.26 -19.07
N GLY A 432 -21.51 -4.01 -19.00
CA GLY A 432 -21.40 -5.33 -19.63
C GLY A 432 -22.45 -6.32 -19.09
N ARG A 433 -22.72 -6.36 -17.78
CA ARG A 433 -23.76 -7.21 -17.18
C ARG A 433 -25.18 -6.81 -17.58
N ARG A 434 -25.39 -5.54 -17.91
CA ARG A 434 -26.69 -5.04 -18.46
C ARG A 434 -26.86 -5.32 -19.95
N GLY A 435 -25.83 -5.87 -20.60
CA GLY A 435 -25.85 -6.17 -22.02
C GLY A 435 -25.40 -5.00 -22.92
N ASP A 436 -24.88 -3.95 -22.31
CA ASP A 436 -24.27 -2.85 -23.03
C ASP A 436 -22.85 -3.24 -23.47
N ARG A 437 -22.54 -3.01 -24.74
CA ARG A 437 -21.20 -3.27 -25.24
C ARG A 437 -20.26 -2.17 -24.77
N THR A 438 -19.24 -2.54 -24.01
CA THR A 438 -18.21 -1.61 -23.49
C THR A 438 -16.90 -1.76 -24.26
N VAL A 439 -16.02 -0.78 -24.13
CA VAL A 439 -14.67 -0.82 -24.72
C VAL A 439 -13.88 -2.00 -24.21
N VAL A 440 -14.11 -2.40 -22.96
CA VAL A 440 -13.39 -3.47 -22.26
C VAL A 440 -13.65 -4.86 -22.83
N ASP A 441 -14.71 -5.06 -23.59
CA ASP A 441 -14.90 -6.31 -24.35
C ASP A 441 -13.73 -6.60 -25.30
N ALA A 442 -13.04 -5.56 -25.75
CA ALA A 442 -11.86 -5.68 -26.61
C ALA A 442 -10.60 -6.15 -25.87
N PHE A 443 -10.57 -6.12 -24.54
CA PHE A 443 -9.41 -6.51 -23.74
C PHE A 443 -9.33 -8.02 -23.46
N GLY A 444 -10.36 -8.78 -23.85
CA GLY A 444 -10.35 -10.24 -23.76
C GLY A 444 -10.67 -10.82 -22.38
N PHE A 445 -11.18 -10.01 -21.45
CA PHE A 445 -11.58 -10.43 -20.10
C PHE A 445 -12.97 -9.88 -19.74
N PRO A 446 -14.03 -10.20 -20.49
CA PRO A 446 -15.36 -9.65 -20.28
C PRO A 446 -16.08 -10.21 -19.04
N ASP A 447 -15.74 -11.45 -18.63
CA ASP A 447 -16.39 -12.17 -17.54
C ASP A 447 -15.59 -12.00 -16.23
N GLN A 448 -15.76 -10.84 -15.57
CA GLN A 448 -15.10 -10.55 -14.30
C GLN A 448 -16.10 -10.52 -13.14
N PRO A 449 -15.73 -11.06 -11.96
CA PRO A 449 -16.56 -10.94 -10.76
C PRO A 449 -16.57 -9.49 -10.24
N MET A 450 -17.64 -9.14 -9.52
CA MET A 450 -17.69 -7.93 -8.70
C MET A 450 -16.99 -8.19 -7.36
N LEU A 451 -16.57 -7.13 -6.68
CA LEU A 451 -15.81 -7.24 -5.42
C LEU A 451 -16.62 -7.93 -4.31
N ASP A 452 -17.94 -7.73 -4.26
CA ASP A 452 -18.81 -8.42 -3.30
C ASP A 452 -18.86 -9.93 -3.53
N GLU A 453 -18.83 -10.38 -4.79
CA GLU A 453 -18.77 -11.80 -5.16
C GLU A 453 -17.42 -12.42 -4.78
N MET A 454 -16.32 -11.70 -5.03
CA MET A 454 -14.97 -12.14 -4.59
C MET A 454 -14.89 -12.20 -3.06
N THR A 455 -15.46 -11.22 -2.36
CA THR A 455 -15.52 -11.18 -0.89
C THR A 455 -16.25 -12.39 -0.33
N ASP A 456 -17.42 -12.71 -0.86
CA ASP A 456 -18.20 -13.89 -0.43
C ASP A 456 -17.43 -15.20 -0.66
N ALA A 457 -16.80 -15.34 -1.82
CA ALA A 457 -15.96 -16.48 -2.15
C ALA A 457 -14.77 -16.61 -1.18
N ALA A 458 -14.04 -15.53 -0.94
CA ALA A 458 -12.92 -15.51 -0.01
C ALA A 458 -13.34 -15.93 1.41
N LEU A 459 -14.39 -15.34 1.95
CA LEU A 459 -14.86 -15.65 3.30
C LEU A 459 -15.33 -17.10 3.44
N LYS A 460 -15.93 -17.69 2.39
CA LYS A 460 -16.29 -19.11 2.36
C LYS A 460 -15.07 -20.04 2.40
N VAL A 461 -13.97 -19.69 1.74
CA VAL A 461 -12.72 -20.44 1.79
C VAL A 461 -12.06 -20.29 3.15
N LEU A 462 -11.84 -19.05 3.59
CA LEU A 462 -11.10 -18.72 4.81
C LEU A 462 -11.78 -19.24 6.08
N SER A 463 -13.12 -19.24 6.13
CA SER A 463 -13.90 -19.73 7.27
C SER A 463 -13.72 -21.24 7.52
N LYS A 464 -13.12 -22.00 6.60
CA LYS A 464 -12.77 -23.41 6.82
C LYS A 464 -11.64 -23.60 7.81
N ASN A 465 -10.79 -22.59 8.03
CA ASN A 465 -9.77 -22.67 9.04
C ASN A 465 -10.38 -22.50 10.44
N PRO A 466 -10.37 -23.54 11.30
CA PRO A 466 -10.93 -23.44 12.65
C PRO A 466 -10.16 -22.46 13.56
N LYS A 467 -8.94 -22.06 13.18
CA LYS A 467 -8.13 -21.06 13.86
C LYS A 467 -8.51 -19.62 13.47
N GLY A 468 -9.31 -19.44 12.43
CA GLY A 468 -9.70 -18.15 11.88
C GLY A 468 -8.72 -17.64 10.83
N PHE A 469 -8.86 -16.36 10.49
CA PHE A 469 -8.12 -15.77 9.37
C PHE A 469 -7.89 -14.27 9.54
N VAL A 470 -6.98 -13.74 8.72
CA VAL A 470 -6.84 -12.33 8.38
C VAL A 470 -7.21 -12.20 6.89
N ALA A 471 -8.13 -11.31 6.56
CA ALA A 471 -8.50 -11.01 5.19
C ALA A 471 -8.33 -9.52 4.91
N MET A 472 -7.68 -9.18 3.80
CA MET A 472 -7.68 -7.85 3.22
C MET A 472 -8.51 -7.87 1.94
N ILE A 473 -9.41 -6.89 1.81
CA ILE A 473 -10.31 -6.76 0.67
C ILE A 473 -10.24 -5.32 0.20
N GLU A 474 -9.79 -5.12 -1.03
CA GLU A 474 -9.48 -3.79 -1.54
C GLU A 474 -10.36 -3.39 -2.71
N GLY A 475 -10.91 -2.17 -2.61
CA GLY A 475 -11.49 -1.42 -3.71
C GLY A 475 -10.46 -0.46 -4.30
N ALA A 476 -9.55 -0.97 -5.12
CA ALA A 476 -8.38 -0.25 -5.60
C ALA A 476 -8.69 0.86 -6.61
N SER A 477 -9.77 0.70 -7.36
CA SER A 477 -10.06 1.63 -8.47
C SER A 477 -10.76 2.92 -8.03
N ILE A 478 -11.06 3.09 -6.73
CA ILE A 478 -11.46 4.39 -6.19
C ILE A 478 -10.31 5.37 -6.41
N ASP A 479 -9.10 5.02 -5.99
CA ASP A 479 -7.88 5.81 -6.18
C ASP A 479 -7.55 5.99 -7.66
N LYS A 480 -7.46 4.89 -8.40
CA LYS A 480 -7.05 4.91 -9.82
C LYS A 480 -7.94 5.81 -10.67
N GLN A 481 -9.24 5.87 -10.40
CA GLN A 481 -10.15 6.77 -11.11
C GLN A 481 -10.19 8.19 -10.49
N ALA A 482 -9.87 8.35 -9.20
CA ALA A 482 -9.74 9.65 -8.56
C ALA A 482 -8.50 10.42 -9.06
N HIS A 483 -7.37 9.74 -9.29
CA HIS A 483 -6.20 10.34 -9.96
C HIS A 483 -6.55 11.00 -11.28
N LEU A 484 -7.51 10.46 -12.01
CA LEU A 484 -7.96 10.97 -13.30
C LEU A 484 -9.15 11.91 -13.17
N MET A 485 -9.59 12.17 -11.95
CA MET A 485 -10.74 13.05 -11.68
C MET A 485 -12.02 12.58 -12.41
N ASP A 486 -12.17 11.25 -12.54
CA ASP A 486 -13.32 10.63 -13.21
C ASP A 486 -14.52 10.55 -12.27
N SER A 487 -15.28 11.64 -12.22
CA SER A 487 -16.45 11.80 -11.34
C SER A 487 -17.63 10.85 -11.67
N ASP A 488 -17.58 10.15 -12.78
CA ASP A 488 -18.56 9.12 -13.13
C ASP A 488 -18.15 7.74 -12.62
N ARG A 489 -16.84 7.44 -12.62
CA ARG A 489 -16.35 6.09 -12.32
C ARG A 489 -15.98 5.89 -10.85
N TRP A 490 -15.17 6.77 -10.25
CA TRP A 490 -14.76 6.50 -8.86
C TRP A 490 -15.94 6.46 -7.85
N PRO A 491 -17.09 7.19 -8.01
CA PRO A 491 -18.20 6.99 -7.08
C PRO A 491 -18.88 5.63 -7.23
N LEU A 492 -18.84 5.00 -8.43
CA LEU A 492 -19.32 3.64 -8.63
C LEU A 492 -18.40 2.60 -7.99
N GLU A 493 -17.09 2.84 -8.00
CA GLU A 493 -16.13 2.02 -7.26
C GLU A 493 -16.42 2.04 -5.75
N VAL A 494 -16.78 3.21 -5.19
CA VAL A 494 -17.19 3.31 -3.78
C VAL A 494 -18.46 2.48 -3.52
N ILE A 495 -19.41 2.44 -4.47
CA ILE A 495 -20.63 1.62 -4.33
C ILE A 495 -20.28 0.12 -4.40
N GLU A 496 -19.42 -0.29 -5.33
CA GLU A 496 -18.95 -1.67 -5.44
C GLU A 496 -18.24 -2.09 -4.13
N PHE A 497 -17.36 -1.25 -3.63
CA PHE A 497 -16.65 -1.46 -2.36
C PHE A 497 -17.64 -1.58 -1.17
N ASP A 498 -18.62 -0.69 -1.08
CA ASP A 498 -19.62 -0.73 0.00
C ASP A 498 -20.49 -2.01 -0.03
N ARG A 499 -20.70 -2.61 -1.21
CA ARG A 499 -21.36 -3.92 -1.32
C ARG A 499 -20.49 -5.04 -0.73
N ALA A 500 -19.19 -4.99 -0.96
CA ALA A 500 -18.25 -5.90 -0.30
C ALA A 500 -18.24 -5.70 1.23
N VAL A 501 -18.33 -4.46 1.70
CA VAL A 501 -18.51 -4.14 3.13
C VAL A 501 -19.78 -4.76 3.68
N ALA A 502 -20.88 -4.72 2.92
CA ALA A 502 -22.15 -5.34 3.34
C ALA A 502 -22.01 -6.87 3.50
N VAL A 503 -21.29 -7.54 2.60
CA VAL A 503 -21.00 -8.98 2.69
C VAL A 503 -20.16 -9.29 3.94
N ALA A 504 -19.08 -8.54 4.18
CA ALA A 504 -18.24 -8.71 5.36
C ALA A 504 -19.00 -8.46 6.66
N LYS A 505 -19.87 -7.44 6.71
CA LYS A 505 -20.75 -7.17 7.86
C LYS A 505 -21.72 -8.30 8.11
N ALA A 506 -22.37 -8.83 7.06
CA ALA A 506 -23.29 -9.95 7.18
C ALA A 506 -22.59 -11.23 7.66
N PHE A 507 -21.32 -11.45 7.26
CA PHE A 507 -20.49 -12.52 7.79
C PHE A 507 -20.23 -12.34 9.29
N ALA A 508 -19.81 -11.13 9.72
CA ALA A 508 -19.55 -10.84 11.13
C ALA A 508 -20.80 -10.96 12.01
N GLN A 509 -21.97 -10.62 11.50
CA GLN A 509 -23.26 -10.83 12.21
C GLN A 509 -23.54 -12.31 12.50
N LYS A 510 -23.13 -13.21 11.60
CA LYS A 510 -23.27 -14.67 11.77
C LYS A 510 -22.11 -15.27 12.57
N ASN A 511 -20.97 -14.60 12.62
CA ASN A 511 -19.75 -15.01 13.29
C ASN A 511 -19.28 -13.90 14.24
N PRO A 512 -19.84 -13.82 15.46
CA PRO A 512 -19.65 -12.66 16.36
C PRO A 512 -18.22 -12.51 16.92
N ASP A 513 -17.35 -13.48 16.68
CA ASP A 513 -15.91 -13.43 16.95
C ASP A 513 -15.09 -12.82 15.81
N THR A 514 -15.72 -11.98 14.99
CA THR A 514 -15.13 -11.29 13.84
C THR A 514 -14.98 -9.79 14.12
N LEU A 515 -13.81 -9.25 13.80
CA LEU A 515 -13.54 -7.81 13.70
C LEU A 515 -13.59 -7.42 12.22
N VAL A 516 -14.32 -6.36 11.89
CA VAL A 516 -14.37 -5.77 10.54
C VAL A 516 -13.95 -4.30 10.63
N LEU A 517 -12.96 -3.93 9.85
CA LEU A 517 -12.48 -2.55 9.68
C LEU A 517 -12.75 -2.10 8.25
N VAL A 518 -13.17 -0.85 8.08
CA VAL A 518 -13.34 -0.18 6.78
C VAL A 518 -12.59 1.14 6.81
N THR A 519 -11.58 1.28 6.00
CA THR A 519 -10.73 2.47 5.96
C THR A 519 -10.21 2.74 4.54
N ALA A 520 -9.27 3.65 4.40
CA ALA A 520 -8.43 3.87 3.24
C ALA A 520 -6.97 3.88 3.69
N ASP A 521 -6.05 3.94 2.77
CA ASP A 521 -4.61 4.14 3.02
C ASP A 521 -4.24 5.62 3.01
N HIS A 522 -4.89 6.42 2.17
CA HIS A 522 -4.79 7.87 2.04
C HIS A 522 -6.08 8.43 1.42
N GLU A 523 -6.12 9.72 1.16
CA GLU A 523 -7.09 10.36 0.28
C GLU A 523 -6.43 10.66 -1.07
N CYS A 524 -7.20 10.58 -2.15
CA CYS A 524 -6.76 10.87 -3.50
C CYS A 524 -7.53 12.04 -4.11
N SER A 525 -6.84 12.86 -4.90
CA SER A 525 -7.34 13.98 -5.71
C SER A 525 -7.78 15.23 -4.97
N GLY A 526 -7.84 15.23 -3.64
CA GLY A 526 -8.39 16.37 -2.89
C GLY A 526 -9.86 16.61 -3.24
N ALA A 527 -10.64 15.52 -3.36
CA ALA A 527 -12.02 15.57 -3.78
C ALA A 527 -12.90 16.32 -2.79
N ALA A 528 -13.78 17.19 -3.30
CA ALA A 528 -14.75 17.94 -2.52
C ALA A 528 -16.09 18.00 -3.25
N ILE A 529 -17.17 17.70 -2.56
CA ILE A 529 -18.52 17.86 -3.11
C ILE A 529 -18.89 19.36 -3.01
N ILE A 530 -18.96 20.06 -4.15
CA ILE A 530 -19.19 21.50 -4.22
C ILE A 530 -20.64 21.87 -4.59
N GLY A 531 -21.49 20.89 -4.83
CA GLY A 531 -22.88 21.12 -5.13
C GLY A 531 -23.43 20.22 -6.24
N ALA A 532 -24.36 20.77 -7.02
CA ALA A 532 -24.91 20.10 -8.18
C ALA A 532 -25.05 21.09 -9.36
N SER A 533 -25.03 20.56 -10.57
CA SER A 533 -25.17 21.34 -11.80
C SER A 533 -26.49 22.10 -11.83
N MET A 534 -26.48 23.35 -12.30
CA MET A 534 -27.70 24.08 -12.66
C MET A 534 -28.34 23.60 -13.97
N LYS A 535 -27.56 22.87 -14.79
CA LYS A 535 -27.97 22.41 -16.11
C LYS A 535 -28.47 20.97 -16.03
N THR A 536 -29.39 20.65 -16.92
CA THR A 536 -29.84 19.27 -17.12
C THR A 536 -28.81 18.47 -17.91
N ALA A 537 -28.91 17.14 -17.87
CA ALA A 537 -28.08 16.25 -18.67
C ALA A 537 -28.15 16.60 -20.17
N ALA A 538 -29.35 16.83 -20.69
CA ALA A 538 -29.55 17.18 -22.09
C ALA A 538 -28.90 18.51 -22.49
N GLU A 539 -28.95 19.54 -21.63
CA GLU A 539 -28.25 20.82 -21.88
C GLU A 539 -26.74 20.65 -21.92
N LEU A 540 -26.18 19.84 -21.03
CA LEU A 540 -24.74 19.56 -20.99
C LEU A 540 -24.28 18.76 -22.22
N GLU A 541 -25.06 17.77 -22.64
CA GLU A 541 -24.77 17.00 -23.86
C GLU A 541 -24.86 17.85 -25.14
N ALA A 542 -25.84 18.75 -25.20
CA ALA A 542 -26.04 19.63 -26.35
C ALA A 542 -24.92 20.69 -26.50
N ASN A 543 -24.27 21.08 -25.40
CA ASN A 543 -23.20 22.08 -25.40
C ASN A 543 -22.14 21.79 -24.33
N PRO A 544 -21.11 21.00 -24.66
CA PRO A 544 -20.01 20.69 -23.75
C PRO A 544 -19.22 21.91 -23.24
N LYS A 545 -19.34 23.06 -23.89
CA LYS A 545 -18.67 24.31 -23.50
C LYS A 545 -19.39 25.10 -22.39
N LEU A 546 -20.51 24.59 -21.89
CA LEU A 546 -21.26 25.23 -20.79
C LEU A 546 -20.59 25.06 -19.40
N GLY A 547 -19.37 24.55 -19.32
CA GLY A 547 -18.71 24.20 -18.05
C GLY A 547 -18.81 25.26 -16.96
N LYS A 548 -18.46 26.51 -17.26
CA LYS A 548 -18.55 27.60 -16.28
C LYS A 548 -19.98 27.98 -15.84
N ASP A 549 -20.98 27.75 -16.70
CA ASP A 549 -22.38 28.06 -16.43
C ASP A 549 -23.12 26.87 -15.79
N ALA A 550 -22.44 25.71 -15.67
CA ALA A 550 -23.01 24.53 -15.05
C ALA A 550 -22.88 24.54 -13.53
N VAL A 551 -21.89 25.26 -12.98
CA VAL A 551 -21.65 25.33 -11.54
C VAL A 551 -22.70 26.21 -10.88
N ALA A 552 -23.42 25.67 -9.92
CA ALA A 552 -24.36 26.41 -9.10
C ALA A 552 -23.67 27.03 -7.88
N VAL A 553 -24.08 28.21 -7.47
CA VAL A 553 -23.85 28.66 -6.11
C VAL A 553 -24.70 27.85 -5.14
N TYR A 554 -24.31 27.73 -3.88
CA TYR A 554 -24.97 26.82 -2.93
C TYR A 554 -26.49 27.11 -2.74
N GLU A 555 -26.94 28.35 -2.88
CA GLU A 555 -28.38 28.72 -2.80
C GLU A 555 -29.19 28.19 -3.98
N ALA A 556 -28.57 28.02 -5.13
CA ALA A 556 -29.21 27.54 -6.35
C ALA A 556 -28.98 26.04 -6.62
N ALA A 557 -28.08 25.40 -5.87
CA ALA A 557 -27.78 24.01 -6.05
C ALA A 557 -29.02 23.11 -5.78
N LYS A 558 -29.14 22.04 -6.54
CA LYS A 558 -30.18 21.05 -6.41
C LYS A 558 -29.59 19.69 -6.14
N PHE A 559 -30.41 18.73 -5.73
CA PHE A 559 -29.96 17.36 -5.51
C PHE A 559 -30.02 16.55 -6.80
N PRO A 560 -28.97 15.79 -7.16
CA PRO A 560 -29.00 14.88 -8.28
C PRO A 560 -30.02 13.78 -8.08
N LYS A 561 -30.65 13.34 -9.17
CA LYS A 561 -31.74 12.36 -9.14
C LYS A 561 -31.31 11.02 -9.70
N TYR A 562 -30.36 10.36 -9.02
CA TYR A 562 -29.97 9.03 -9.41
C TYR A 562 -31.13 8.04 -9.20
N ARG A 563 -31.43 7.28 -10.24
CA ARG A 563 -32.40 6.16 -10.20
C ARG A 563 -31.63 4.86 -10.12
N ILE A 564 -31.94 4.04 -9.14
CA ILE A 564 -31.25 2.79 -8.88
C ILE A 564 -31.95 1.67 -9.64
N ALA A 565 -31.19 0.87 -10.40
CA ALA A 565 -31.65 -0.31 -11.09
C ALA A 565 -31.82 -1.52 -10.13
N GLU A 566 -32.36 -2.62 -10.63
CA GLU A 566 -32.57 -3.86 -9.85
C GLU A 566 -31.24 -4.46 -9.36
N ASP A 567 -30.14 -4.24 -10.09
CA ASP A 567 -28.78 -4.67 -9.71
C ASP A 567 -28.17 -3.85 -8.56
N GLY A 568 -28.91 -2.81 -8.08
CA GLY A 568 -28.49 -1.98 -6.96
C GLY A 568 -27.52 -0.84 -7.32
N TYR A 569 -27.24 -0.63 -8.60
CA TYR A 569 -26.41 0.47 -9.10
C TYR A 569 -27.27 1.54 -9.80
N PRO A 570 -26.78 2.78 -9.96
CA PRO A 570 -27.48 3.79 -10.76
C PRO A 570 -27.73 3.30 -12.20
N ILE A 571 -28.89 3.64 -12.75
CA ILE A 571 -29.20 3.37 -14.16
C ILE A 571 -28.23 4.14 -15.07
N SER A 572 -27.91 5.38 -14.68
CA SER A 572 -26.99 6.27 -15.39
C SER A 572 -26.32 7.21 -14.40
N THR A 573 -25.07 7.56 -14.67
CA THR A 573 -24.35 8.64 -14.00
C THR A 573 -24.65 10.00 -14.62
N ASN A 574 -25.14 10.02 -15.86
CA ASN A 574 -25.57 11.24 -16.54
C ASN A 574 -26.99 11.59 -16.15
N VAL A 575 -27.16 12.45 -15.16
CA VAL A 575 -28.45 12.81 -14.56
C VAL A 575 -28.61 14.34 -14.52
N ASP A 576 -29.88 14.80 -14.47
CA ASP A 576 -30.16 16.19 -14.22
C ASP A 576 -29.59 16.66 -12.88
N HIS A 577 -29.03 17.84 -12.87
CA HIS A 577 -28.33 18.41 -11.71
C HIS A 577 -27.22 17.52 -11.21
N LYS A 578 -26.36 17.06 -12.13
CA LYS A 578 -25.23 16.18 -11.84
C LYS A 578 -24.42 16.71 -10.64
N MET A 579 -23.99 15.80 -9.79
CA MET A 579 -23.12 16.12 -8.65
C MET A 579 -21.82 16.76 -9.13
N LEU A 580 -21.46 17.88 -8.51
CA LEU A 580 -20.25 18.62 -8.83
C LEU A 580 -19.15 18.30 -7.83
N ILE A 581 -18.01 17.86 -8.35
CA ILE A 581 -16.85 17.50 -7.57
C ILE A 581 -15.70 18.44 -7.95
N GLY A 582 -15.15 19.13 -6.96
CA GLY A 582 -13.91 19.88 -7.08
C GLY A 582 -12.72 19.00 -6.71
N TYR A 583 -11.58 19.25 -7.34
CA TYR A 583 -10.35 18.51 -7.15
C TYR A 583 -9.22 19.45 -6.72
N GLY A 584 -8.89 19.45 -5.43
CA GLY A 584 -7.89 20.35 -4.85
C GLY A 584 -6.44 19.93 -5.12
N ALA A 585 -6.21 18.66 -5.39
CA ALA A 585 -4.87 18.12 -5.62
C ALA A 585 -4.43 18.13 -7.09
N ASN A 586 -5.15 18.85 -7.98
CA ASN A 586 -4.70 19.19 -9.31
C ASN A 586 -5.37 20.50 -9.77
N ALA A 587 -4.64 21.60 -9.74
CA ALA A 587 -5.17 22.91 -10.08
C ALA A 587 -5.31 23.16 -11.58
N ASP A 588 -4.68 22.33 -12.41
CA ASP A 588 -4.66 22.52 -13.87
C ASP A 588 -5.82 21.84 -14.57
N ARG A 589 -6.54 20.98 -13.84
CA ARG A 589 -7.61 20.18 -14.40
C ARG A 589 -8.87 20.30 -13.56
N TYR A 590 -10.01 20.20 -14.23
CA TYR A 590 -11.32 20.08 -13.61
C TYR A 590 -12.25 19.23 -14.49
N GLU A 591 -13.29 18.72 -13.88
CA GLU A 591 -14.23 17.80 -14.51
C GLU A 591 -14.81 18.36 -15.81
N THR A 592 -15.03 17.49 -16.80
CA THR A 592 -15.58 17.86 -18.11
C THR A 592 -17.09 17.84 -18.18
N TRP A 593 -17.79 17.37 -17.13
CA TRP A 593 -19.25 17.19 -17.08
C TRP A 593 -19.82 16.10 -17.97
N LEU A 594 -19.06 15.64 -18.94
CA LEU A 594 -19.52 14.60 -19.85
C LEU A 594 -19.01 13.23 -19.43
N PRO A 595 -19.86 12.18 -19.54
CA PRO A 595 -19.39 10.82 -19.37
C PRO A 595 -18.28 10.52 -20.39
N SER A 596 -17.18 9.97 -19.93
CA SER A 596 -16.17 9.44 -20.85
C SER A 596 -16.66 8.11 -21.43
N LEU A 597 -16.60 7.97 -22.76
CA LEU A 597 -16.94 6.71 -23.42
C LEU A 597 -15.90 5.61 -23.17
N PHE A 598 -14.68 6.01 -22.77
CA PHE A 598 -13.57 5.11 -22.53
C PHE A 598 -13.13 5.23 -21.07
N PRO A 599 -12.58 4.15 -20.49
CA PRO A 599 -11.89 4.27 -19.21
C PRO A 599 -10.87 5.40 -19.27
N THR A 600 -10.84 6.23 -18.24
CA THR A 600 -9.91 7.38 -18.18
C THR A 600 -8.48 6.92 -17.94
N LYS A 601 -8.30 5.70 -17.44
CA LYS A 601 -7.00 5.04 -17.33
C LYS A 601 -7.12 3.61 -17.82
N ASP A 602 -6.07 3.14 -18.46
CA ASP A 602 -5.96 1.77 -18.89
C ASP A 602 -5.97 0.81 -17.68
N THR A 603 -7.03 0.05 -17.55
CA THR A 603 -7.20 -0.97 -16.52
C THR A 603 -6.84 -2.36 -17.02
N GLN A 604 -6.75 -2.54 -18.35
CA GLN A 604 -6.57 -3.83 -19.04
C GLN A 604 -5.37 -3.76 -19.98
N GLN A 605 -4.16 -3.83 -19.48
CA GLN A 605 -3.01 -3.96 -20.34
C GLN A 605 -3.05 -5.26 -21.15
N PRO A 606 -2.52 -5.33 -22.36
CA PRO A 606 -1.83 -4.26 -23.10
C PRO A 606 -2.70 -3.55 -24.13
N PHE A 607 -3.99 -3.87 -24.34
CA PHE A 607 -4.71 -3.39 -25.49
C PHE A 607 -6.20 -3.21 -25.38
N PRO A 608 -6.71 -2.27 -26.15
CA PRO A 608 -6.02 -1.07 -26.57
C PRO A 608 -5.68 -0.22 -25.36
N PRO A 609 -4.64 0.63 -25.39
CA PRO A 609 -4.42 1.55 -24.30
C PRO A 609 -5.67 2.39 -24.12
N ALA A 610 -6.09 2.58 -22.89
CA ALA A 610 -7.21 3.45 -22.58
C ALA A 610 -6.92 4.84 -23.14
N GLN A 611 -7.88 5.36 -23.87
CA GLN A 611 -7.83 6.70 -24.42
C GLN A 611 -8.48 7.62 -23.38
N SER A 612 -7.68 8.15 -22.45
CA SER A 612 -8.16 9.28 -21.68
C SER A 612 -8.17 10.50 -22.59
N PRO A 613 -9.33 11.05 -22.97
CA PRO A 613 -9.33 12.31 -23.70
C PRO A 613 -8.64 13.35 -22.81
N ALA A 614 -7.71 14.09 -23.40
CA ALA A 614 -7.11 15.22 -22.71
C ALA A 614 -8.24 16.10 -22.16
N ASN A 615 -8.15 16.50 -20.89
CA ASN A 615 -9.16 17.39 -20.33
C ASN A 615 -9.12 18.72 -21.10
N PRO A 616 -10.19 19.07 -21.85
CA PRO A 616 -10.20 20.31 -22.66
C PRO A 616 -10.13 21.58 -21.83
N ASN A 617 -10.26 21.46 -20.53
CA ASN A 617 -10.25 22.56 -19.57
C ASN A 617 -8.92 22.69 -18.82
N ALA A 618 -7.87 22.01 -19.25
CA ALA A 618 -6.53 22.22 -18.70
C ALA A 618 -6.15 23.70 -18.82
N ARG A 619 -5.72 24.33 -17.73
CA ARG A 619 -5.54 25.78 -17.63
C ARG A 619 -4.13 26.29 -17.82
N ASN A 620 -3.15 25.43 -17.63
CA ASN A 620 -1.74 25.83 -17.54
C ASN A 620 -0.97 25.81 -18.86
N GLU A 621 -1.60 25.44 -19.95
CA GLU A 621 -0.94 25.44 -21.25
C GLU A 621 -0.60 26.88 -21.68
N GLY A 622 0.65 27.27 -21.49
CA GLY A 622 1.19 28.54 -21.91
C GLY A 622 0.82 29.76 -21.06
N VAL A 623 0.24 29.60 -19.91
CA VAL A 623 -0.33 30.73 -19.12
C VAL A 623 0.32 30.92 -17.75
N GLY A 624 1.60 30.94 -17.66
CA GLY A 624 2.26 31.42 -16.46
C GLY A 624 2.48 30.34 -15.39
N ALA A 625 3.09 30.76 -14.30
CA ALA A 625 3.52 29.87 -13.22
C ALA A 625 2.33 29.43 -12.36
N LEU A 626 2.39 28.19 -11.89
CA LEU A 626 1.52 27.69 -10.84
C LEU A 626 1.69 28.51 -9.56
N ILE A 627 0.64 28.62 -8.79
CA ILE A 627 0.72 29.15 -7.43
C ILE A 627 1.48 28.15 -6.57
N THR A 628 2.29 28.64 -5.65
CA THR A 628 3.02 27.77 -4.71
C THR A 628 2.05 26.78 -4.03
N GLY A 629 2.39 25.48 -4.09
CA GLY A 629 1.57 24.39 -3.56
C GLY A 629 0.58 23.78 -4.54
N GLN A 630 0.48 24.29 -5.77
CA GLN A 630 -0.29 23.65 -6.83
C GLN A 630 0.52 22.54 -7.52
N VAL A 631 -0.18 21.53 -8.00
CA VAL A 631 0.39 20.41 -8.73
C VAL A 631 0.09 20.56 -10.20
N ALA A 632 1.14 20.52 -11.03
CA ALA A 632 1.03 20.49 -12.48
C ALA A 632 0.84 19.06 -12.99
N GLY A 633 0.17 18.91 -14.11
CA GLY A 633 0.06 17.63 -14.81
C GLY A 633 -1.37 17.26 -15.18
N ASP A 634 -1.51 16.05 -15.70
CA ASP A 634 -2.77 15.51 -16.21
C ASP A 634 -3.47 14.56 -15.20
N GLN A 635 -2.86 14.33 -14.05
CA GLN A 635 -3.40 13.51 -12.98
C GLN A 635 -3.40 14.28 -11.66
N ALA A 636 -4.41 14.05 -10.83
CA ALA A 636 -4.39 14.47 -9.44
C ALA A 636 -3.44 13.58 -8.63
N VAL A 637 -3.04 14.06 -7.46
CA VAL A 637 -2.16 13.35 -6.53
C VAL A 637 -2.87 13.02 -5.23
N HIS A 638 -2.24 12.21 -4.38
CA HIS A 638 -2.71 11.97 -3.01
C HIS A 638 -2.64 13.24 -2.16
N THR A 639 -3.40 13.25 -1.08
CA THR A 639 -3.35 14.30 -0.06
C THR A 639 -3.01 13.74 1.31
N GLY A 640 -2.44 14.60 2.16
CA GLY A 640 -2.07 14.26 3.54
C GLY A 640 -3.22 14.44 4.55
N THR A 641 -4.47 14.40 4.11
CA THR A 641 -5.62 14.52 4.99
C THR A 641 -5.85 13.26 5.81
N ASP A 642 -6.31 13.43 7.06
CA ASP A 642 -6.80 12.30 7.85
C ASP A 642 -7.97 11.61 7.14
N ILE A 643 -8.04 10.31 7.26
CA ILE A 643 -9.09 9.50 6.64
C ILE A 643 -9.99 8.82 7.67
N PRO A 644 -11.29 8.59 7.35
CA PRO A 644 -12.19 7.95 8.28
C PRO A 644 -11.95 6.43 8.33
N LEU A 645 -11.95 5.87 9.54
CA LEU A 645 -11.99 4.44 9.79
C LEU A 645 -13.30 4.09 10.49
N SER A 646 -14.01 3.08 9.99
CA SER A 646 -15.22 2.55 10.61
C SER A 646 -14.98 1.12 11.08
N ALA A 647 -15.44 0.76 12.28
CA ALA A 647 -15.20 -0.54 12.87
C ALA A 647 -16.50 -1.21 13.36
N TYR A 648 -16.58 -2.54 13.19
CA TYR A 648 -17.71 -3.37 13.58
C TYR A 648 -17.24 -4.71 14.18
N GLY A 649 -17.97 -5.22 15.15
CA GLY A 649 -17.78 -6.55 15.72
C GLY A 649 -16.81 -6.60 16.89
N ARG A 650 -16.12 -7.73 17.04
CA ARG A 650 -15.27 -8.04 18.19
C ARG A 650 -14.07 -7.10 18.27
N GLY A 651 -13.92 -6.35 19.38
CA GLY A 651 -12.81 -5.41 19.57
C GLY A 651 -12.96 -4.08 18.84
N ALA A 652 -14.07 -3.84 18.16
CA ALA A 652 -14.28 -2.63 17.33
C ALA A 652 -14.30 -1.33 18.17
N SER A 653 -14.67 -1.36 19.43
CA SER A 653 -14.72 -0.19 20.32
C SER A 653 -13.38 0.53 20.50
N GLN A 654 -12.26 -0.13 20.18
CA GLN A 654 -10.91 0.43 20.27
C GLN A 654 -10.59 1.43 19.15
N PHE A 655 -11.37 1.44 18.06
CA PHE A 655 -11.11 2.23 16.85
C PHE A 655 -11.89 3.55 16.86
N THR A 656 -11.75 4.32 17.93
CA THR A 656 -12.37 5.64 18.11
C THR A 656 -11.32 6.71 18.37
N GLY A 657 -11.63 7.97 18.07
CA GLY A 657 -10.71 9.10 18.21
C GLY A 657 -9.85 9.32 16.96
N VAL A 658 -8.80 10.12 17.13
CA VAL A 658 -7.78 10.37 16.10
C VAL A 658 -6.51 9.65 16.49
N PHE A 659 -5.92 8.89 15.59
CA PHE A 659 -4.73 8.09 15.85
C PHE A 659 -3.87 7.90 14.59
N ASP A 660 -2.62 7.53 14.81
CA ASP A 660 -1.69 7.24 13.70
C ASP A 660 -2.05 5.92 13.01
N ASN A 661 -1.75 5.80 11.71
CA ASN A 661 -2.00 4.57 10.96
C ASN A 661 -1.29 3.35 11.56
N THR A 662 -0.11 3.52 12.18
CA THR A 662 0.61 2.44 12.88
C THR A 662 -0.13 1.91 14.10
N ASP A 663 -0.99 2.71 14.76
CA ASP A 663 -1.76 2.27 15.92
C ASP A 663 -2.79 1.18 15.57
N VAL A 664 -3.18 1.08 14.31
CA VAL A 664 -4.16 0.08 13.84
C VAL A 664 -3.65 -1.33 14.11
N MET A 665 -2.35 -1.61 13.83
CA MET A 665 -1.72 -2.90 14.13
C MET A 665 -1.90 -3.31 15.60
N PHE A 666 -1.63 -2.39 16.52
CA PHE A 666 -1.69 -2.67 17.97
C PHE A 666 -3.12 -2.86 18.47
N LYS A 667 -4.08 -2.13 17.88
CA LYS A 667 -5.51 -2.31 18.20
C LYS A 667 -6.02 -3.66 17.68
N ILE A 668 -5.62 -4.07 16.45
CA ILE A 668 -5.94 -5.39 15.92
C ILE A 668 -5.25 -6.49 16.76
N GLY A 669 -3.96 -6.34 17.04
CA GLY A 669 -3.19 -7.28 17.86
C GLY A 669 -3.84 -7.50 19.24
N ARG A 670 -4.26 -6.44 19.90
CA ARG A 670 -5.03 -6.54 21.16
C ARG A 670 -6.33 -7.32 20.96
N ALA A 671 -7.12 -6.96 19.95
CA ALA A 671 -8.40 -7.65 19.67
C ALA A 671 -8.20 -9.14 19.39
N ALA A 672 -7.12 -9.51 18.67
CA ALA A 672 -6.84 -10.88 18.24
C ALA A 672 -6.19 -11.76 19.32
N VAL A 673 -5.46 -11.17 20.28
CA VAL A 673 -4.64 -11.91 21.24
C VAL A 673 -5.18 -11.80 22.68
N ALA A 674 -5.58 -10.59 23.12
CA ALA A 674 -6.02 -10.34 24.50
C ALA A 674 -7.56 -10.18 24.63
N GLY A 675 -8.25 -9.76 23.59
CA GLY A 675 -9.65 -9.38 23.62
C GLY A 675 -9.86 -7.92 24.05
N GLU A 676 -11.11 -7.54 24.32
CA GLU A 676 -11.45 -6.18 24.74
C GLU A 676 -10.89 -5.86 26.14
N ARG A 677 -10.50 -4.61 26.37
CA ARG A 677 -10.15 -4.16 27.72
C ARG A 677 -11.35 -4.34 28.64
N GLN A 678 -11.13 -4.92 29.82
CA GLN A 678 -12.10 -4.77 30.89
C GLN A 678 -12.14 -3.28 31.25
N ASN A 679 -13.30 -2.64 31.06
CA ASN A 679 -13.52 -1.33 31.64
C ASN A 679 -13.40 -1.50 33.16
N SER A 680 -12.27 -1.14 33.74
CA SER A 680 -12.22 -0.82 35.13
C SER A 680 -13.21 0.33 35.31
N GLN A 681 -14.34 0.04 35.91
CA GLN A 681 -15.31 1.06 36.30
C GLN A 681 -14.55 2.15 37.06
N GLN A 682 -14.57 3.37 36.53
CA GLN A 682 -14.25 4.57 37.28
C GLN A 682 -15.37 4.86 38.27
#